data_6ca714b55a2d2cbea8b5bf874df59870
#
_entry.id   6ca714b55a2d2cbea8b5bf874df59870
#
_cell.length_a   1.000
_cell.length_b   1.000
_cell.length_c   1.000
_cell.angle_alpha   90.00
_cell.angle_beta   90.00
_cell.angle_gamma   90.00
#
_symmetry.space_group_name_H-M   'P 1'
#
loop_
_entity.id
_entity.type
_entity.pdbx_description
1 polymer ?
#
loop_
_entity_poly.entity_id
_entity_poly.type
_entity_poly.pdbx_seq_one_letter_code
_entity_poly.pdbx_strand_id
1 'polypeptide(L)'
;MKKNNTNNVWIGAKDLSQDPQFMETAGSEFKDSPLFELLGEEKVGENLKSNRRDFLKFLGFGLGAATIAAGCDIPVKRAIPYVIKPEEIVPGVATYYASSIVRGGDYCAALIKTREGRPIKVEGNPSSKVTNGGTTARAQAEVLNLYNTNRIKAPLRKDENSFKALSWEELDIVVKEKLNTGKAIRIVAGTNMSTTSKKLLDEFVVTYPNAKVVKYDPISSAALLAANEMNFGLKAIPDYRFDLADVIVSFNADFLGSWISPIEYSGKYASKRTINKIEGATMSRHIQVESHMSLTGSNADNRIMVKPSEQGAAIVKLYNEVAKLTGATTIKNMPINDKANNALKLIAKELMASKGKSLVICGNNTVEEQVIINKINDLLGNINNTIDFTHSINSRQGDERGMALLTKEMNQGSVDTVLFLDVNPLYDYVDAAGFITGLEKVPVRISTAYTLDETAAACDFIAPNHHMMESWGDVNPKRGHYSLIQPTIHPLFNTRQAETSLMYWMNKGAEDKETVYFEYLKLNWQNSMFKGALIGEAWEKQWDLILKEGVYEETVSPVSVGFNGDLTAAVNNMVNSKNTDLEISFFENVNVGNGQYAENPWLQEMPNPIDRTVWGNHLTIPISFDGDRRYESFKDLKDGDLVDLEVNGQRMEVPVVRVFGQMQGTLGLALGYGRMQAGKVGTGIGVNANVLLSQNNGLTQYFAEGISVSDKKGVDKDFACVQYHHTIGVTAVDPETNEKFNADERELVDDFWKNVTTGFQGALTERSIIYQTNLKDLPEKAAWLKDKRHHAQELNERQIYNGYDELYEMGHHWGMHIDLNACTG
;
A
#
# COMPACT_ATOMS: atom_id res chain seq x y z
N MET A 1 -16.47 -6.12 45.65
CA MET A 1 -16.86 -7.35 44.95
C MET A 1 -15.96 -7.46 43.70
N LYS A 2 -15.09 -8.46 43.64
CA LYS A 2 -14.29 -8.72 42.41
C LYS A 2 -15.27 -9.21 41.36
N LYS A 3 -15.53 -8.42 40.32
CA LYS A 3 -16.16 -8.89 39.09
C LYS A 3 -15.18 -9.85 38.42
N ASN A 4 -15.49 -11.13 38.41
CA ASN A 4 -14.85 -12.07 37.50
C ASN A 4 -15.19 -11.62 36.05
N ASN A 5 -14.26 -11.01 35.39
CA ASN A 5 -14.37 -10.75 33.96
C ASN A 5 -14.09 -12.08 33.21
N THR A 6 -15.13 -12.87 33.02
CA THR A 6 -15.12 -14.04 32.13
C THR A 6 -15.62 -13.65 30.73
N ASN A 7 -15.27 -12.49 30.24
CA ASN A 7 -15.71 -12.07 28.92
C ASN A 7 -14.65 -12.50 27.90
N ASN A 8 -14.99 -13.46 27.07
CA ASN A 8 -14.25 -13.83 25.84
C ASN A 8 -14.36 -12.76 24.73
N VAL A 9 -14.61 -11.51 25.10
CA VAL A 9 -14.79 -10.40 24.15
C VAL A 9 -13.68 -9.39 24.36
N TRP A 10 -12.89 -9.17 23.35
CA TRP A 10 -11.80 -8.20 23.35
C TRP A 10 -12.27 -6.85 22.79
N ILE A 11 -11.78 -5.76 23.38
CA ILE A 11 -12.14 -4.39 23.01
C ILE A 11 -11.13 -3.82 22.02
N GLY A 12 -9.89 -4.27 22.05
CA GLY A 12 -8.80 -3.86 21.18
C GLY A 12 -7.68 -4.90 21.11
N ALA A 13 -6.70 -4.65 20.22
CA ALA A 13 -5.57 -5.56 20.04
C ALA A 13 -4.75 -5.77 21.32
N LYS A 14 -4.62 -4.74 22.18
CA LYS A 14 -3.92 -4.83 23.47
C LYS A 14 -4.68 -5.65 24.51
N ASP A 15 -6.00 -5.63 24.44
CA ASP A 15 -6.85 -6.48 25.27
C ASP A 15 -6.75 -7.95 24.82
N LEU A 16 -6.75 -8.18 23.51
CA LEU A 16 -6.51 -9.49 22.92
C LEU A 16 -5.16 -10.08 23.33
N SER A 17 -4.09 -9.27 23.30
CA SER A 17 -2.74 -9.68 23.71
C SER A 17 -2.55 -9.75 25.22
N GLN A 18 -3.57 -9.36 26.01
CA GLN A 18 -3.51 -9.26 27.47
C GLN A 18 -2.30 -8.43 27.95
N ASP A 19 -2.05 -7.31 27.28
CA ASP A 19 -0.99 -6.38 27.64
C ASP A 19 -1.16 -5.94 29.10
N PRO A 20 -0.18 -6.19 30.01
CA PRO A 20 -0.32 -5.89 31.43
C PRO A 20 -0.59 -4.42 31.74
N GLN A 21 0.01 -3.50 30.97
CA GLN A 21 -0.18 -2.05 31.14
C GLN A 21 -1.60 -1.63 30.70
N PHE A 22 -2.09 -2.23 29.61
CA PHE A 22 -3.45 -1.98 29.16
C PHE A 22 -4.47 -2.52 30.14
N MET A 23 -4.29 -3.74 30.65
CA MET A 23 -5.21 -4.37 31.63
C MET A 23 -5.26 -3.58 32.95
N GLU A 24 -4.17 -2.98 33.37
CA GLU A 24 -4.11 -2.12 34.56
C GLU A 24 -4.88 -0.81 34.37
N THR A 25 -4.84 -0.24 33.19
CA THR A 25 -5.46 1.06 32.88
C THR A 25 -6.88 0.95 32.32
N ALA A 26 -7.24 -0.18 31.72
CA ALA A 26 -8.54 -0.38 31.05
C ALA A 26 -9.75 -0.14 31.97
N GLY A 27 -9.63 -0.42 33.26
CA GLY A 27 -10.67 -0.16 34.25
C GLY A 27 -10.85 1.32 34.66
N SER A 28 -9.92 2.19 34.24
CA SER A 28 -9.93 3.63 34.55
C SER A 28 -10.17 4.52 33.33
N GLU A 29 -10.35 3.93 32.14
CA GLU A 29 -10.48 4.66 30.86
C GLU A 29 -11.72 5.58 30.82
N PHE A 30 -12.78 5.22 31.54
CA PHE A 30 -13.97 6.05 31.71
C PHE A 30 -14.25 6.26 33.19
N LYS A 31 -13.69 7.30 33.77
CA LYS A 31 -14.12 7.77 35.09
C LYS A 31 -15.47 8.46 34.94
N ASP A 32 -16.37 8.20 35.85
CA ASP A 32 -17.63 8.93 35.92
C ASP A 32 -17.34 10.44 35.99
N SER A 33 -17.72 11.16 34.94
CA SER A 33 -17.57 12.61 34.91
C SER A 33 -18.53 13.23 35.91
N PRO A 34 -18.09 14.20 36.73
CA PRO A 34 -18.99 14.95 37.64
C PRO A 34 -20.21 15.55 36.91
N LEU A 35 -20.12 15.71 35.61
CA LEU A 35 -21.21 16.19 34.76
C LEU A 35 -22.35 15.18 34.66
N PHE A 36 -22.06 13.87 34.70
CA PHE A 36 -23.07 12.80 34.68
C PHE A 36 -23.71 12.62 36.06
N GLU A 37 -23.02 12.92 37.15
CA GLU A 37 -23.64 12.96 38.49
C GLU A 37 -24.60 14.18 38.63
N LEU A 38 -24.30 15.28 37.96
CA LEU A 38 -25.16 16.49 37.86
C LEU A 38 -26.41 16.29 37.00
N LEU A 39 -26.37 15.33 36.06
CA LEU A 39 -27.47 14.95 35.15
C LEU A 39 -28.22 13.70 35.58
N GLY A 40 -27.85 13.11 36.72
CA GLY A 40 -28.55 11.96 37.28
C GLY A 40 -30.01 12.29 37.63
N GLU A 41 -30.92 11.44 37.16
CA GLU A 41 -32.37 11.61 37.10
C GLU A 41 -33.08 11.93 38.42
N GLU A 42 -32.43 11.91 39.55
CA GLU A 42 -33.08 12.10 40.87
C GLU A 42 -33.03 13.50 41.47
N LYS A 43 -32.38 14.49 40.79
CA LYS A 43 -32.28 15.85 41.35
C LYS A 43 -32.85 16.97 40.50
N VAL A 44 -33.71 16.69 39.55
CA VAL A 44 -34.35 17.70 38.72
C VAL A 44 -35.62 18.32 39.35
N GLY A 45 -36.01 17.88 40.57
CA GLY A 45 -37.30 18.27 41.15
C GLY A 45 -37.28 19.28 42.32
N GLU A 46 -36.18 19.52 43.03
CA GLU A 46 -36.23 20.43 44.19
C GLU A 46 -34.94 21.34 44.24
N ASN A 47 -35.18 22.64 44.14
CA ASN A 47 -34.25 23.76 44.36
C ASN A 47 -33.43 24.31 43.19
N LEU A 48 -34.04 24.67 42.10
CA LEU A 48 -33.48 25.72 41.23
C LEU A 48 -34.10 27.07 41.53
N LYS A 49 -33.53 27.81 42.50
CA LYS A 49 -33.62 29.26 42.55
C LYS A 49 -32.64 29.83 41.52
N SER A 50 -32.93 29.72 40.22
CA SER A 50 -32.11 30.34 39.18
C SER A 50 -32.50 31.80 39.03
N ASN A 51 -31.51 32.71 38.96
CA ASN A 51 -31.68 34.11 38.61
C ASN A 51 -32.22 34.19 37.17
N ARG A 52 -33.14 35.13 36.89
CA ARG A 52 -33.73 35.36 35.56
C ARG A 52 -32.69 35.44 34.41
N ARG A 53 -31.46 35.83 34.75
CA ARG A 53 -30.36 35.95 33.77
C ARG A 53 -29.79 34.61 33.38
N ASP A 54 -29.74 33.66 34.30
CA ASP A 54 -29.22 32.31 34.01
C ASP A 54 -30.27 31.45 33.29
N PHE A 55 -31.56 31.68 33.59
CA PHE A 55 -32.67 31.10 32.88
C PHE A 55 -32.72 31.58 31.42
N LEU A 56 -32.45 32.85 31.16
CA LEU A 56 -32.38 33.42 29.80
C LEU A 56 -31.17 32.94 29.01
N LYS A 57 -30.04 32.72 29.65
CA LYS A 57 -28.87 32.08 29.02
C LYS A 57 -29.17 30.62 28.65
N PHE A 58 -29.82 29.87 29.54
CA PHE A 58 -30.23 28.48 29.27
C PHE A 58 -31.28 28.40 28.16
N LEU A 59 -32.23 29.32 28.11
CA LEU A 59 -33.23 29.41 27.05
C LEU A 59 -32.62 29.82 25.71
N GLY A 60 -31.65 30.74 25.71
CA GLY A 60 -30.93 31.19 24.52
C GLY A 60 -30.07 30.06 23.92
N PHE A 61 -29.38 29.28 24.75
CA PHE A 61 -28.63 28.11 24.30
C PHE A 61 -29.57 26.98 23.89
N GLY A 62 -30.66 26.75 24.59
CA GLY A 62 -31.63 25.71 24.24
C GLY A 62 -32.35 25.99 22.92
N LEU A 63 -32.72 27.24 22.64
CA LEU A 63 -33.32 27.66 21.37
C LEU A 63 -32.31 27.62 20.21
N GLY A 64 -31.05 28.01 20.46
CA GLY A 64 -29.97 27.92 19.46
C GLY A 64 -29.66 26.47 19.09
N ALA A 65 -29.59 25.58 20.07
CA ALA A 65 -29.41 24.15 19.84
C ALA A 65 -30.61 23.50 19.15
N ALA A 66 -31.85 23.92 19.50
CA ALA A 66 -33.06 23.42 18.85
C ALA A 66 -33.21 23.89 17.39
N THR A 67 -32.77 25.11 17.07
CA THR A 67 -32.79 25.61 15.67
C THR A 67 -31.72 24.98 14.80
N ILE A 68 -30.54 24.64 15.39
CA ILE A 68 -29.51 23.88 14.69
C ILE A 68 -29.93 22.40 14.49
N ALA A 69 -30.61 21.82 15.48
CA ALA A 69 -31.15 20.44 15.38
C ALA A 69 -32.37 20.35 14.44
N ALA A 70 -33.15 21.41 14.27
CA ALA A 70 -34.30 21.44 13.36
C ALA A 70 -33.91 21.71 11.89
N GLY A 71 -32.68 22.16 11.64
CA GLY A 71 -32.17 22.46 10.29
C GLY A 71 -31.44 21.29 9.62
N CYS A 72 -31.10 20.21 10.35
CA CYS A 72 -30.53 19.00 9.80
C CYS A 72 -31.56 17.90 9.91
N ASP A 73 -32.18 17.48 8.82
CA ASP A 73 -32.85 16.21 8.68
C ASP A 73 -31.77 15.11 8.78
N ILE A 74 -31.33 14.82 10.01
CA ILE A 74 -30.56 13.63 10.27
C ILE A 74 -31.56 12.46 10.11
N PRO A 75 -31.39 11.60 9.07
CA PRO A 75 -32.28 10.45 8.94
C PRO A 75 -32.09 9.61 10.19
N VAL A 76 -33.04 9.68 11.11
CA VAL A 76 -33.06 8.82 12.31
C VAL A 76 -33.24 7.41 11.83
N LYS A 77 -32.12 6.69 11.64
CA LYS A 77 -32.14 5.26 11.41
C LYS A 77 -32.61 4.61 12.70
N ARG A 78 -33.84 4.16 12.73
CA ARG A 78 -34.37 3.38 13.85
C ARG A 78 -33.61 2.06 13.87
N ALA A 79 -32.86 1.80 14.94
CA ALA A 79 -32.31 0.49 15.19
C ALA A 79 -33.46 -0.48 15.46
N ILE A 80 -33.50 -1.61 14.72
CA ILE A 80 -34.42 -2.70 15.01
C ILE A 80 -33.77 -3.51 16.12
N PRO A 81 -34.33 -3.58 17.33
CA PRO A 81 -33.79 -4.41 18.41
C PRO A 81 -33.87 -5.88 18.03
N TYR A 82 -32.95 -6.69 18.55
CA TYR A 82 -33.02 -8.13 18.40
C TYR A 82 -34.33 -8.65 18.99
N VAL A 83 -35.06 -9.44 18.22
CA VAL A 83 -36.22 -10.19 18.71
C VAL A 83 -35.75 -11.33 19.60
N ILE A 84 -34.67 -11.99 19.20
CA ILE A 84 -33.96 -13.00 20.00
C ILE A 84 -32.47 -12.59 19.99
N LYS A 85 -31.92 -12.28 21.15
CA LYS A 85 -30.52 -11.96 21.32
C LYS A 85 -29.67 -13.21 21.06
N PRO A 86 -28.70 -13.18 20.10
CA PRO A 86 -27.73 -14.26 20.01
C PRO A 86 -26.95 -14.43 21.32
N GLU A 87 -26.68 -15.66 21.71
CA GLU A 87 -26.04 -15.98 23.01
C GLU A 87 -24.65 -15.33 23.13
N GLU A 88 -23.92 -15.27 22.04
CA GLU A 88 -22.52 -14.82 22.00
C GLU A 88 -22.33 -13.32 21.64
N ILE A 89 -23.41 -12.61 21.30
CA ILE A 89 -23.33 -11.18 20.97
C ILE A 89 -23.88 -10.34 22.11
N VAL A 90 -23.03 -9.46 22.64
CA VAL A 90 -23.44 -8.43 23.59
C VAL A 90 -23.58 -7.12 22.84
N PRO A 91 -24.77 -6.50 22.78
CA PRO A 91 -24.96 -5.21 22.14
C PRO A 91 -23.99 -4.15 22.68
N GLY A 92 -23.32 -3.42 21.76
CA GLY A 92 -22.36 -2.41 22.13
C GLY A 92 -20.95 -2.91 22.42
N VAL A 93 -20.72 -4.23 22.51
CA VAL A 93 -19.39 -4.84 22.70
C VAL A 93 -18.90 -5.41 21.38
N ALA A 94 -17.65 -5.08 21.00
CA ALA A 94 -17.06 -5.57 19.79
C ALA A 94 -16.54 -7.00 19.93
N THR A 95 -16.66 -7.78 18.84
CA THR A 95 -16.01 -9.09 18.68
C THR A 95 -14.92 -8.97 17.63
N TYR A 96 -13.79 -9.65 17.81
CA TYR A 96 -12.66 -9.63 16.89
C TYR A 96 -12.45 -11.00 16.28
N TYR A 97 -12.21 -11.02 14.97
CA TYR A 97 -11.86 -12.23 14.23
C TYR A 97 -10.45 -12.08 13.66
N ALA A 98 -9.58 -13.02 13.98
CA ALA A 98 -8.26 -13.07 13.39
C ALA A 98 -8.38 -13.55 11.94
N SER A 99 -7.95 -12.72 11.00
CA SER A 99 -8.08 -12.96 9.55
C SER A 99 -6.90 -12.33 8.79
N SER A 100 -6.96 -12.28 7.48
CA SER A 100 -5.96 -11.62 6.65
C SER A 100 -6.63 -10.84 5.53
N ILE A 101 -6.02 -9.72 5.17
CA ILE A 101 -6.38 -8.92 3.99
C ILE A 101 -5.36 -9.23 2.89
N VAL A 102 -5.84 -9.66 1.74
CA VAL A 102 -5.03 -9.96 0.55
C VAL A 102 -5.68 -9.38 -0.68
N ARG A 103 -5.01 -8.46 -1.35
CA ARG A 103 -5.50 -7.87 -2.60
C ARG A 103 -4.34 -7.33 -3.44
N GLY A 104 -4.28 -7.72 -4.72
CA GLY A 104 -3.32 -7.17 -5.69
C GLY A 104 -1.85 -7.34 -5.31
N GLY A 105 -1.51 -8.36 -4.53
CA GLY A 105 -0.16 -8.62 -4.02
C GLY A 105 0.12 -8.00 -2.63
N ASP A 106 -0.78 -7.17 -2.10
CA ASP A 106 -0.69 -6.68 -0.72
C ASP A 106 -1.12 -7.78 0.26
N TYR A 107 -0.49 -7.81 1.42
CA TYR A 107 -0.81 -8.71 2.52
C TYR A 107 -0.79 -7.98 3.86
N CYS A 108 -1.80 -8.24 4.68
CA CYS A 108 -1.88 -7.77 6.05
C CYS A 108 -2.55 -8.84 6.93
N ALA A 109 -1.85 -9.35 7.94
CA ALA A 109 -2.48 -10.13 8.98
C ALA A 109 -3.31 -9.19 9.85
N ALA A 110 -4.59 -9.47 10.02
CA ALA A 110 -5.57 -8.54 10.54
C ALA A 110 -6.43 -9.13 11.67
N LEU A 111 -6.91 -8.23 12.51
CA LEU A 111 -8.01 -8.46 13.43
C LEU A 111 -9.21 -7.66 12.92
N ILE A 112 -10.24 -8.36 12.48
CA ILE A 112 -11.45 -7.71 11.97
C ILE A 112 -12.41 -7.48 13.12
N LYS A 113 -12.62 -6.21 13.44
CA LYS A 113 -13.55 -5.78 14.48
C LYS A 113 -14.97 -5.80 13.96
N THR A 114 -15.84 -6.53 14.64
CA THR A 114 -17.27 -6.59 14.33
C THR A 114 -18.09 -6.04 15.48
N ARG A 115 -19.18 -5.40 15.15
CA ARG A 115 -20.23 -5.08 16.12
C ARG A 115 -21.56 -5.57 15.60
N GLU A 116 -22.23 -6.32 16.46
CA GLU A 116 -23.55 -6.88 16.15
C GLU A 116 -23.57 -7.66 14.82
N GLY A 117 -22.50 -8.46 14.59
CA GLY A 117 -22.32 -9.26 13.39
C GLY A 117 -21.89 -8.48 12.14
N ARG A 118 -21.50 -7.21 12.27
CA ARG A 118 -21.08 -6.37 11.14
C ARG A 118 -19.59 -5.96 11.28
N PRO A 119 -18.74 -6.30 10.33
CA PRO A 119 -17.39 -5.77 10.26
C PRO A 119 -17.40 -4.25 10.15
N ILE A 120 -16.63 -3.56 11.01
CA ILE A 120 -16.61 -2.09 11.09
C ILE A 120 -15.20 -1.51 11.03
N LYS A 121 -14.16 -2.30 11.32
CA LYS A 121 -12.78 -1.84 11.32
C LYS A 121 -11.81 -2.99 11.10
N VAL A 122 -10.70 -2.69 10.47
CA VAL A 122 -9.53 -3.57 10.35
C VAL A 122 -8.45 -3.07 11.30
N GLU A 123 -7.88 -3.95 12.11
CA GLU A 123 -6.71 -3.69 12.94
C GLU A 123 -5.62 -4.70 12.57
N GLY A 124 -4.36 -4.36 12.81
CA GLY A 124 -3.26 -5.29 12.56
C GLY A 124 -3.19 -6.38 13.61
N ASN A 125 -2.84 -7.60 13.21
CA ASN A 125 -2.66 -8.72 14.12
C ASN A 125 -1.23 -8.71 14.71
N PRO A 126 -1.06 -8.43 16.02
CA PRO A 126 0.27 -8.39 16.66
C PRO A 126 0.94 -9.77 16.77
N SER A 127 0.18 -10.87 16.64
CA SER A 127 0.74 -12.23 16.64
C SER A 127 1.50 -12.55 15.33
N SER A 128 1.30 -11.74 14.26
CA SER A 128 2.02 -11.92 13.00
C SER A 128 3.46 -11.42 13.09
N LYS A 129 4.43 -12.28 12.83
CA LYS A 129 5.85 -11.87 12.74
C LYS A 129 6.21 -11.16 11.43
N VAL A 130 5.32 -11.20 10.43
CA VAL A 130 5.49 -10.50 9.17
C VAL A 130 5.03 -9.05 9.29
N THR A 131 3.79 -8.82 9.71
CA THR A 131 3.22 -7.47 9.78
C THR A 131 3.35 -6.82 11.17
N ASN A 132 3.58 -7.61 12.21
CA ASN A 132 3.82 -7.17 13.59
C ASN A 132 2.79 -6.13 14.09
N GLY A 133 1.51 -6.34 13.78
CA GLY A 133 0.43 -5.40 14.12
C GLY A 133 0.32 -4.17 13.21
N GLY A 134 1.19 -4.05 12.21
CA GLY A 134 1.11 -2.96 11.22
C GLY A 134 -0.03 -3.16 10.23
N THR A 135 -0.52 -2.05 9.68
CA THR A 135 -1.54 -2.01 8.61
C THR A 135 -1.19 -0.93 7.59
N THR A 136 -1.96 -0.87 6.49
CA THR A 136 -1.92 0.22 5.52
C THR A 136 -3.30 0.88 5.42
N ALA A 137 -3.35 2.07 4.82
CA ALA A 137 -4.62 2.72 4.50
C ALA A 137 -5.52 1.81 3.64
N ARG A 138 -4.94 1.08 2.68
CA ARG A 138 -5.66 0.11 1.84
C ARG A 138 -6.29 -1.01 2.68
N ALA A 139 -5.54 -1.60 3.61
CA ALA A 139 -6.06 -2.64 4.50
C ALA A 139 -7.18 -2.11 5.41
N GLN A 140 -7.04 -0.90 5.95
CA GLN A 140 -8.08 -0.26 6.76
C GLN A 140 -9.35 0.01 5.95
N ALA A 141 -9.19 0.49 4.71
CA ALA A 141 -10.30 0.83 3.84
C ALA A 141 -11.05 -0.41 3.28
N GLU A 142 -10.47 -1.61 3.38
CA GLU A 142 -11.08 -2.84 2.86
C GLU A 142 -12.45 -3.14 3.47
N VAL A 143 -12.70 -2.70 4.69
CA VAL A 143 -14.03 -2.84 5.32
C VAL A 143 -15.14 -2.18 4.50
N LEU A 144 -14.83 -1.09 3.80
CA LEU A 144 -15.82 -0.39 2.98
C LEU A 144 -16.15 -1.14 1.68
N ASN A 145 -15.17 -1.89 1.14
CA ASN A 145 -15.37 -2.72 -0.04
C ASN A 145 -16.39 -3.85 0.20
N LEU A 146 -16.47 -4.38 1.42
CA LEU A 146 -17.52 -5.33 1.80
C LEU A 146 -18.93 -4.80 1.53
N TYR A 147 -19.14 -3.50 1.82
CA TYR A 147 -20.43 -2.83 1.70
C TYR A 147 -20.61 -2.08 0.38
N ASN A 148 -19.70 -2.28 -0.57
CA ASN A 148 -19.80 -1.65 -1.89
C ASN A 148 -21.11 -2.02 -2.59
N THR A 149 -21.90 -1.03 -2.96
CA THR A 149 -23.19 -1.21 -3.60
C THR A 149 -23.11 -1.72 -5.04
N ASN A 150 -21.92 -1.65 -5.65
CA ASN A 150 -21.63 -2.13 -7.01
C ASN A 150 -21.24 -3.61 -7.04
N ARG A 151 -21.18 -4.29 -5.92
CA ARG A 151 -20.93 -5.74 -5.87
C ARG A 151 -22.00 -6.50 -6.66
N ILE A 152 -21.55 -7.49 -7.40
CA ILE A 152 -22.41 -8.41 -8.16
C ILE A 152 -23.17 -9.29 -7.16
N LYS A 153 -24.49 -9.37 -7.33
CA LYS A 153 -25.37 -9.96 -6.31
C LYS A 153 -25.75 -11.41 -6.59
N ALA A 154 -25.54 -11.91 -7.80
CA ALA A 154 -25.86 -13.26 -8.24
C ALA A 154 -25.04 -13.61 -9.48
N PRO A 155 -24.95 -14.90 -9.87
CA PRO A 155 -24.34 -15.29 -11.14
C PRO A 155 -24.97 -14.57 -12.32
N LEU A 156 -24.13 -14.20 -13.29
CA LEU A 156 -24.58 -13.42 -14.45
C LEU A 156 -24.20 -14.10 -15.76
N ARG A 157 -25.06 -13.98 -16.75
CA ARG A 157 -24.79 -14.27 -18.15
C ARG A 157 -24.95 -13.02 -18.99
N LYS A 158 -24.00 -12.79 -19.89
CA LYS A 158 -24.10 -11.70 -20.87
C LYS A 158 -25.17 -11.98 -21.90
N ASP A 159 -26.03 -10.99 -22.13
CA ASP A 159 -27.09 -11.02 -23.13
C ASP A 159 -27.00 -9.72 -23.94
N GLU A 160 -26.39 -9.82 -25.12
CA GLU A 160 -26.03 -8.67 -25.97
C GLU A 160 -25.17 -7.62 -25.17
N ASN A 161 -25.77 -6.49 -24.82
CA ASN A 161 -25.11 -5.38 -24.08
C ASN A 161 -25.50 -5.31 -22.61
N SER A 162 -26.16 -6.33 -22.06
CA SER A 162 -26.63 -6.36 -20.66
C SER A 162 -26.28 -7.71 -20.02
N PHE A 163 -26.45 -7.79 -18.71
CA PHE A 163 -26.30 -9.02 -17.96
C PHE A 163 -27.64 -9.47 -17.39
N LYS A 164 -27.92 -10.75 -17.49
CA LYS A 164 -29.06 -11.41 -16.85
C LYS A 164 -28.59 -12.29 -15.71
N ALA A 165 -29.29 -12.26 -14.59
CA ALA A 165 -29.04 -13.18 -13.50
C ALA A 165 -29.38 -14.61 -13.86
N LEU A 166 -28.55 -15.55 -13.40
CA LEU A 166 -28.73 -17.00 -13.45
C LEU A 166 -28.82 -17.58 -12.06
N SER A 167 -29.36 -18.81 -11.95
CA SER A 167 -29.08 -19.63 -10.76
C SER A 167 -27.65 -20.22 -10.82
N TRP A 168 -27.13 -20.65 -9.68
CA TRP A 168 -25.83 -21.32 -9.61
C TRP A 168 -25.87 -22.67 -10.37
N GLU A 169 -26.99 -23.38 -10.29
CA GLU A 169 -27.19 -24.65 -11.00
C GLU A 169 -27.11 -24.49 -12.52
N GLU A 170 -27.77 -23.45 -13.06
CA GLU A 170 -27.71 -23.13 -14.48
C GLU A 170 -26.30 -22.77 -14.94
N LEU A 171 -25.60 -21.91 -14.15
CA LEU A 171 -24.22 -21.53 -14.45
C LEU A 171 -23.30 -22.75 -14.44
N ASP A 172 -23.37 -23.60 -13.39
CA ASP A 172 -22.50 -24.77 -13.23
C ASP A 172 -22.68 -25.78 -14.35
N ILE A 173 -23.92 -26.03 -14.82
CA ILE A 173 -24.19 -26.91 -15.95
C ILE A 173 -23.47 -26.39 -17.19
N VAL A 174 -23.67 -25.11 -17.53
CA VAL A 174 -23.08 -24.51 -18.74
C VAL A 174 -21.55 -24.50 -18.65
N VAL A 175 -20.98 -24.07 -17.51
CA VAL A 175 -19.52 -24.01 -17.35
C VAL A 175 -18.89 -25.40 -17.43
N LYS A 176 -19.46 -26.42 -16.77
CA LYS A 176 -19.01 -27.81 -16.88
C LYS A 176 -19.03 -28.34 -18.30
N GLU A 177 -20.11 -28.05 -19.03
CA GLU A 177 -20.21 -28.43 -20.46
C GLU A 177 -19.04 -27.84 -21.26
N LYS A 178 -18.73 -26.53 -21.06
CA LYS A 178 -17.65 -25.85 -21.75
C LYS A 178 -16.28 -26.36 -21.38
N LEU A 179 -16.03 -26.64 -20.10
CA LEU A 179 -14.75 -27.18 -19.61
C LEU A 179 -14.51 -28.63 -20.11
N ASN A 180 -15.55 -29.43 -20.29
CA ASN A 180 -15.45 -30.83 -20.75
C ASN A 180 -15.29 -31.02 -22.27
N THR A 181 -15.07 -29.94 -23.03
CA THR A 181 -14.90 -30.02 -24.51
C THR A 181 -13.57 -30.66 -24.92
N GLY A 182 -12.60 -30.80 -24.00
CA GLY A 182 -11.26 -31.28 -24.31
C GLY A 182 -10.37 -30.25 -25.04
N LYS A 183 -10.86 -29.03 -25.21
CA LYS A 183 -10.12 -27.92 -25.85
C LYS A 183 -9.26 -27.14 -24.86
N ALA A 184 -8.46 -26.20 -25.37
CA ALA A 184 -7.53 -25.44 -24.57
C ALA A 184 -8.21 -24.48 -23.59
N ILE A 185 -7.93 -24.64 -22.31
CA ILE A 185 -8.40 -23.78 -21.22
C ILE A 185 -7.22 -22.95 -20.72
N ARG A 186 -7.43 -21.66 -20.45
CA ARG A 186 -6.45 -20.80 -19.80
C ARG A 186 -7.08 -20.18 -18.56
N ILE A 187 -6.35 -20.24 -17.44
CA ILE A 187 -6.75 -19.64 -16.17
C ILE A 187 -5.80 -18.48 -15.91
N VAL A 188 -6.31 -17.27 -15.96
CA VAL A 188 -5.52 -16.07 -15.62
C VAL A 188 -5.82 -15.70 -14.18
N ALA A 189 -4.81 -15.74 -13.34
CA ALA A 189 -4.93 -15.49 -11.91
C ALA A 189 -3.77 -14.58 -11.42
N GLY A 190 -4.06 -13.73 -10.45
CA GLY A 190 -3.01 -13.00 -9.73
C GLY A 190 -2.07 -13.94 -8.97
N THR A 191 -1.02 -13.37 -8.39
CA THR A 191 -0.16 -14.16 -7.49
C THR A 191 -0.98 -14.73 -6.35
N ASN A 192 -1.14 -16.03 -6.37
CA ASN A 192 -1.84 -16.77 -5.33
C ASN A 192 -0.88 -17.12 -4.19
N MET A 193 -1.09 -16.54 -3.00
CA MET A 193 -0.30 -16.84 -1.80
C MET A 193 -0.89 -17.98 -0.96
N SER A 194 -2.09 -18.49 -1.28
CA SER A 194 -2.70 -19.61 -0.59
C SER A 194 -2.06 -20.94 -1.00
N THR A 195 -1.63 -21.72 -0.05
CA THR A 195 -1.13 -23.09 -0.28
C THR A 195 -2.28 -24.03 -0.66
N THR A 196 -3.44 -23.83 -0.07
CA THR A 196 -4.62 -24.64 -0.33
C THR A 196 -5.25 -24.35 -1.70
N SER A 197 -5.36 -23.08 -2.06
CA SER A 197 -5.88 -22.69 -3.38
C SER A 197 -4.92 -23.08 -4.51
N LYS A 198 -3.59 -23.02 -4.31
CA LYS A 198 -2.60 -23.56 -5.26
C LYS A 198 -2.82 -25.06 -5.52
N LYS A 199 -2.94 -25.84 -4.45
CA LYS A 199 -3.22 -27.27 -4.55
C LYS A 199 -4.51 -27.54 -5.32
N LEU A 200 -5.56 -26.76 -5.04
CA LEU A 200 -6.84 -26.90 -5.75
C LEU A 200 -6.71 -26.59 -7.25
N LEU A 201 -5.93 -25.57 -7.62
CA LEU A 201 -5.64 -25.24 -9.02
C LEU A 201 -4.81 -26.36 -9.70
N ASP A 202 -3.85 -26.96 -9.00
CA ASP A 202 -3.10 -28.11 -9.52
C ASP A 202 -4.05 -29.31 -9.77
N GLU A 203 -4.99 -29.58 -8.86
CA GLU A 203 -6.01 -30.59 -9.01
C GLU A 203 -6.98 -30.27 -10.18
N PHE A 204 -7.26 -28.98 -10.40
CA PHE A 204 -8.05 -28.54 -11.55
C PHE A 204 -7.34 -28.83 -12.87
N VAL A 205 -6.05 -28.57 -12.97
CA VAL A 205 -5.23 -28.88 -14.14
C VAL A 205 -5.12 -30.40 -14.37
N VAL A 206 -5.07 -31.20 -13.30
CA VAL A 206 -5.14 -32.67 -13.41
C VAL A 206 -6.49 -33.13 -13.94
N THR A 207 -7.58 -32.52 -13.48
CA THR A 207 -8.94 -32.83 -13.93
C THR A 207 -9.18 -32.41 -15.39
N TYR A 208 -8.61 -31.27 -15.78
CA TYR A 208 -8.68 -30.73 -17.14
C TYR A 208 -7.26 -30.60 -17.73
N PRO A 209 -6.70 -31.67 -18.33
CA PRO A 209 -5.27 -31.70 -18.74
C PRO A 209 -4.88 -30.64 -19.79
N ASN A 210 -5.86 -30.05 -20.49
CA ASN A 210 -5.64 -28.97 -21.46
C ASN A 210 -5.69 -27.57 -20.81
N ALA A 211 -5.92 -27.49 -19.49
CA ALA A 211 -5.86 -26.27 -18.73
C ALA A 211 -4.42 -25.87 -18.40
N LYS A 212 -4.14 -24.56 -18.45
CA LYS A 212 -2.88 -23.96 -18.00
C LYS A 212 -3.18 -22.72 -17.17
N VAL A 213 -2.45 -22.56 -16.06
CA VAL A 213 -2.51 -21.36 -15.22
C VAL A 213 -1.48 -20.35 -15.70
N VAL A 214 -1.92 -19.12 -15.94
CA VAL A 214 -1.08 -17.97 -16.28
C VAL A 214 -1.13 -17.00 -15.10
N LYS A 215 0.02 -16.74 -14.47
CA LYS A 215 0.14 -15.84 -13.33
C LYS A 215 0.29 -14.42 -13.84
N TYR A 216 -0.58 -13.54 -13.40
CA TYR A 216 -0.57 -12.15 -13.82
C TYR A 216 -0.61 -11.19 -12.63
N ASP A 217 0.39 -10.36 -12.49
CA ASP A 217 0.42 -9.25 -11.55
C ASP A 217 0.55 -7.94 -12.34
N PRO A 218 -0.31 -6.95 -12.13
CA PRO A 218 -0.25 -5.68 -12.85
C PRO A 218 1.03 -4.89 -12.60
N ILE A 219 1.60 -4.99 -11.38
CA ILE A 219 2.92 -4.44 -11.06
C ILE A 219 3.92 -5.59 -11.02
N SER A 220 4.87 -5.56 -11.94
CA SER A 220 5.78 -6.67 -12.19
C SER A 220 7.01 -6.67 -11.27
N SER A 221 7.38 -7.84 -10.79
CA SER A 221 8.69 -8.15 -10.22
C SER A 221 9.44 -9.22 -11.03
N ALA A 222 9.07 -9.40 -12.30
CA ALA A 222 9.58 -10.49 -13.13
C ALA A 222 11.10 -10.37 -13.38
N ALA A 223 11.63 -9.16 -13.50
CA ALA A 223 13.07 -8.94 -13.64
C ALA A 223 13.85 -9.39 -12.40
N LEU A 224 13.36 -9.08 -11.21
CA LEU A 224 13.96 -9.49 -9.93
C LEU A 224 13.97 -11.03 -9.81
N LEU A 225 12.84 -11.67 -10.13
CA LEU A 225 12.72 -13.13 -10.13
C LEU A 225 13.69 -13.79 -11.14
N ALA A 226 13.77 -13.26 -12.36
CA ALA A 226 14.65 -13.75 -13.40
C ALA A 226 16.13 -13.58 -13.04
N ALA A 227 16.52 -12.42 -12.52
CA ALA A 227 17.90 -12.17 -12.10
C ALA A 227 18.32 -13.09 -10.94
N ASN A 228 17.43 -13.32 -9.95
CA ASN A 228 17.70 -14.23 -8.84
C ASN A 228 17.82 -15.68 -9.31
N GLU A 229 16.98 -16.12 -10.25
CA GLU A 229 17.11 -17.43 -10.87
C GLU A 229 18.46 -17.58 -11.60
N MET A 230 18.86 -16.56 -12.38
CA MET A 230 20.15 -16.55 -13.07
C MET A 230 21.36 -16.55 -12.13
N ASN A 231 21.30 -15.77 -11.05
CA ASN A 231 22.45 -15.54 -10.17
C ASN A 231 22.56 -16.56 -9.02
N PHE A 232 21.44 -17.10 -8.56
CA PHE A 232 21.38 -17.95 -7.36
C PHE A 232 20.74 -19.31 -7.62
N GLY A 233 20.21 -19.55 -8.83
CA GLY A 233 19.49 -20.77 -9.18
C GLY A 233 18.11 -20.89 -8.52
N LEU A 234 17.60 -19.78 -7.97
CA LEU A 234 16.31 -19.71 -7.26
C LEU A 234 15.44 -18.60 -7.85
N LYS A 235 14.31 -18.96 -8.46
CA LYS A 235 13.28 -18.03 -8.89
C LYS A 235 12.46 -17.58 -7.68
N ALA A 236 13.03 -16.72 -6.86
CA ALA A 236 12.43 -16.27 -5.60
C ALA A 236 12.75 -14.80 -5.30
N ILE A 237 11.86 -14.13 -4.57
CA ILE A 237 12.11 -12.82 -3.96
C ILE A 237 12.63 -13.09 -2.55
N PRO A 238 13.86 -12.64 -2.18
CA PRO A 238 14.38 -12.84 -0.84
C PRO A 238 13.67 -11.96 0.19
N ASP A 239 13.81 -12.27 1.46
CA ASP A 239 13.52 -11.35 2.55
C ASP A 239 14.64 -10.32 2.66
N TYR A 240 14.28 -9.05 2.58
CA TYR A 240 15.19 -7.92 2.78
C TYR A 240 15.17 -7.50 4.24
N ARG A 241 16.28 -7.72 4.93
CA ARG A 241 16.43 -7.53 6.38
C ARG A 241 16.86 -6.09 6.69
N PHE A 242 15.92 -5.14 6.51
CA PHE A 242 16.13 -3.73 6.88
C PHE A 242 16.48 -3.57 8.37
N ASP A 243 15.99 -4.47 9.22
CA ASP A 243 16.29 -4.54 10.65
C ASP A 243 17.75 -4.90 10.97
N LEU A 244 18.50 -5.47 10.03
CA LEU A 244 19.91 -5.84 10.19
C LEU A 244 20.86 -4.87 9.45
N ALA A 245 20.32 -4.00 8.59
CA ALA A 245 21.12 -3.12 7.76
C ALA A 245 21.51 -1.83 8.51
N ASP A 246 22.81 -1.55 8.56
CA ASP A 246 23.35 -0.28 9.09
C ASP A 246 23.41 0.79 8.00
N VAL A 247 23.58 0.39 6.70
CA VAL A 247 23.52 1.27 5.53
C VAL A 247 22.64 0.66 4.48
N ILE A 248 21.66 1.44 4.03
CA ILE A 248 20.67 1.06 3.00
C ILE A 248 20.87 1.98 1.79
N VAL A 249 21.01 1.39 0.60
CA VAL A 249 20.97 2.10 -0.68
C VAL A 249 19.85 1.51 -1.53
N SER A 250 18.87 2.33 -1.84
CA SER A 250 17.70 1.94 -2.62
C SER A 250 17.67 2.68 -3.97
N PHE A 251 17.61 1.92 -5.05
CA PHE A 251 17.43 2.45 -6.40
C PHE A 251 15.95 2.30 -6.78
N ASN A 252 15.22 3.41 -6.76
CA ASN A 252 13.81 3.48 -7.19
C ASN A 252 12.87 2.44 -6.55
N ALA A 253 13.23 1.89 -5.39
CA ALA A 253 12.37 0.96 -4.66
C ALA A 253 11.64 1.70 -3.55
N ASP A 254 10.33 1.92 -3.73
CA ASP A 254 9.47 2.56 -2.72
C ASP A 254 9.00 1.54 -1.68
N PHE A 255 9.95 1.03 -0.88
CA PHE A 255 9.71 -0.05 0.08
C PHE A 255 8.86 0.38 1.29
N LEU A 256 8.69 1.67 1.54
CA LEU A 256 7.77 2.19 2.54
C LEU A 256 6.36 2.43 1.98
N GLY A 257 6.23 2.64 0.66
CA GLY A 257 4.96 2.95 0.02
C GLY A 257 4.27 1.75 -0.64
N SER A 258 4.91 1.13 -1.65
CA SER A 258 4.25 0.12 -2.49
C SER A 258 5.13 -1.08 -2.88
N TRP A 259 6.44 -1.04 -2.67
CA TRP A 259 7.34 -2.08 -3.18
C TRP A 259 7.30 -3.34 -2.31
N ILE A 260 6.88 -4.46 -2.87
CA ILE A 260 6.87 -5.85 -2.38
C ILE A 260 6.07 -6.04 -1.08
N SER A 261 6.54 -5.57 0.09
CA SER A 261 5.94 -5.82 1.39
C SER A 261 6.08 -4.59 2.31
N PRO A 262 5.39 -3.48 1.99
CA PRO A 262 5.60 -2.20 2.68
C PRO A 262 5.32 -2.25 4.18
N ILE A 263 4.31 -3.00 4.65
CA ILE A 263 4.01 -3.14 6.08
C ILE A 263 5.20 -3.75 6.82
N GLU A 264 5.73 -4.86 6.32
CA GLU A 264 6.87 -5.55 6.92
C GLU A 264 8.12 -4.68 6.91
N TYR A 265 8.41 -4.08 5.75
CA TYR A 265 9.61 -3.27 5.57
C TYR A 265 9.60 -1.99 6.38
N SER A 266 8.43 -1.35 6.52
CA SER A 266 8.27 -0.19 7.41
C SER A 266 8.59 -0.54 8.86
N GLY A 267 8.07 -1.66 9.37
CA GLY A 267 8.37 -2.11 10.72
C GLY A 267 9.86 -2.43 10.94
N LYS A 268 10.48 -3.15 10.00
CA LYS A 268 11.92 -3.46 10.04
C LYS A 268 12.80 -2.22 9.92
N TYR A 269 12.47 -1.31 9.02
CA TYR A 269 13.17 -0.05 8.83
C TYR A 269 13.07 0.82 10.08
N ALA A 270 11.86 1.01 10.63
CA ALA A 270 11.62 1.80 11.83
C ALA A 270 12.39 1.24 13.05
N SER A 271 12.49 -0.08 13.20
CA SER A 271 13.19 -0.71 14.33
C SER A 271 14.67 -0.30 14.42
N LYS A 272 15.30 -0.01 13.27
CA LYS A 272 16.71 0.45 13.21
C LYS A 272 16.86 1.97 13.24
N ARG A 273 15.75 2.71 13.23
CA ARG A 273 15.73 4.17 13.20
C ARG A 273 15.12 4.77 14.46
N THR A 274 14.52 3.96 15.31
CA THR A 274 14.02 4.39 16.61
C THR A 274 15.14 4.63 17.59
N ILE A 275 15.25 5.87 18.08
CA ILE A 275 16.26 6.29 19.05
C ILE A 275 15.65 6.26 20.45
N ASN A 276 16.04 5.27 21.26
CA ASN A 276 15.54 5.10 22.62
C ASN A 276 16.40 5.81 23.67
N LYS A 277 17.64 6.14 23.33
CA LYS A 277 18.60 6.82 24.22
C LYS A 277 19.40 7.85 23.43
N ILE A 278 19.61 9.01 24.00
CA ILE A 278 20.37 10.09 23.36
C ILE A 278 21.85 9.75 23.33
N GLU A 279 22.40 9.28 24.49
CA GLU A 279 23.80 8.91 24.59
C GLU A 279 24.09 7.60 23.84
N GLY A 280 25.06 7.67 22.94
CA GLY A 280 25.43 6.52 22.08
C GLY A 280 24.35 6.12 21.07
N ALA A 281 23.46 7.03 20.71
CA ALA A 281 22.41 6.79 19.72
C ALA A 281 22.99 6.31 18.39
N THR A 282 22.40 5.25 17.84
CA THR A 282 22.73 4.72 16.53
C THR A 282 21.47 4.61 15.71
N MET A 283 21.59 4.85 14.40
CA MET A 283 20.48 4.79 13.45
C MET A 283 21.02 4.29 12.11
N SER A 284 20.23 3.48 11.38
CA SER A 284 20.61 3.08 10.04
C SER A 284 20.70 4.31 9.11
N ARG A 285 21.67 4.28 8.22
CA ARG A 285 21.85 5.29 7.18
C ARG A 285 21.09 4.88 5.93
N HIS A 286 20.22 5.76 5.39
CA HIS A 286 19.42 5.47 4.21
C HIS A 286 19.72 6.47 3.09
N ILE A 287 20.06 5.95 1.93
CA ILE A 287 20.29 6.69 0.70
C ILE A 287 19.31 6.20 -0.37
N GLN A 288 18.52 7.11 -0.91
CA GLN A 288 17.57 6.84 -1.98
C GLN A 288 18.04 7.44 -3.31
N VAL A 289 18.07 6.64 -4.37
CA VAL A 289 18.42 7.05 -5.74
C VAL A 289 17.17 6.95 -6.61
N GLU A 290 16.59 8.08 -6.99
CA GLU A 290 15.29 8.12 -7.70
C GLU A 290 15.12 9.39 -8.52
N SER A 291 14.15 9.41 -9.45
CA SER A 291 13.83 10.57 -10.26
C SER A 291 12.69 11.43 -9.68
N HIS A 292 11.63 10.83 -9.20
CA HIS A 292 10.53 11.48 -8.49
C HIS A 292 10.63 11.18 -7.00
N MET A 293 10.06 12.03 -6.15
CA MET A 293 10.07 11.79 -4.71
C MET A 293 9.01 10.75 -4.34
N SER A 294 9.48 9.60 -3.87
CA SER A 294 8.64 8.55 -3.29
C SER A 294 8.45 8.75 -1.77
N LEU A 295 7.53 8.00 -1.17
CA LEU A 295 7.39 7.96 0.29
C LEU A 295 8.71 7.50 0.95
N THR A 296 9.37 6.52 0.37
CA THR A 296 10.70 6.07 0.79
C THR A 296 11.74 7.18 0.67
N GLY A 297 11.76 7.90 -0.46
CA GLY A 297 12.68 9.01 -0.67
C GLY A 297 12.48 10.18 0.28
N SER A 298 11.23 10.46 0.66
CA SER A 298 10.92 11.51 1.64
C SER A 298 11.46 11.21 3.06
N ASN A 299 11.70 9.93 3.35
CA ASN A 299 12.27 9.45 4.62
C ASN A 299 13.77 9.18 4.56
N ALA A 300 14.43 9.35 3.42
CA ALA A 300 15.85 9.08 3.26
C ALA A 300 16.72 10.16 3.92
N ASP A 301 17.87 9.78 4.48
CA ASP A 301 18.86 10.72 4.98
C ASP A 301 19.53 11.51 3.85
N ASN A 302 19.68 10.86 2.69
CA ASN A 302 20.15 11.50 1.46
C ASN A 302 19.39 11.00 0.25
N ARG A 303 18.99 11.91 -0.62
CA ARG A 303 18.46 11.58 -1.94
C ARG A 303 19.45 11.97 -3.04
N ILE A 304 19.64 11.08 -4.00
CA ILE A 304 20.41 11.31 -5.22
C ILE A 304 19.41 11.29 -6.37
N MET A 305 19.23 12.42 -7.00
CA MET A 305 18.31 12.54 -8.12
C MET A 305 19.03 12.16 -9.41
N VAL A 306 18.48 11.21 -10.14
CA VAL A 306 18.92 10.79 -11.46
C VAL A 306 17.71 10.61 -12.36
N LYS A 307 17.88 10.79 -13.67
CA LYS A 307 16.82 10.48 -14.63
C LYS A 307 16.50 8.99 -14.63
N PRO A 308 15.28 8.57 -14.99
CA PRO A 308 14.94 7.15 -15.12
C PRO A 308 15.93 6.38 -16.01
N SER A 309 16.31 6.94 -17.13
CA SER A 309 17.31 6.36 -18.05
C SER A 309 18.74 6.29 -17.49
N GLU A 310 19.06 7.10 -16.46
CA GLU A 310 20.38 7.10 -15.80
C GLU A 310 20.48 6.09 -14.63
N GLN A 311 19.38 5.43 -14.23
CA GLN A 311 19.37 4.51 -13.11
C GLN A 311 20.40 3.38 -13.29
N GLY A 312 20.40 2.74 -14.46
CA GLY A 312 21.38 1.70 -14.77
C GLY A 312 22.82 2.20 -14.71
N ALA A 313 23.09 3.42 -15.21
CA ALA A 313 24.43 4.04 -15.12
C ALA A 313 24.84 4.31 -13.67
N ALA A 314 23.91 4.71 -12.80
CA ALA A 314 24.15 4.90 -11.36
C ALA A 314 24.51 3.57 -10.68
N ILE A 315 23.80 2.49 -11.00
CA ILE A 315 24.07 1.13 -10.49
C ILE A 315 25.47 0.64 -10.95
N VAL A 316 25.80 0.81 -12.24
CA VAL A 316 27.13 0.49 -12.79
C VAL A 316 28.23 1.29 -12.09
N LYS A 317 27.98 2.58 -11.84
CA LYS A 317 28.91 3.44 -11.11
C LYS A 317 29.15 2.94 -9.70
N LEU A 318 28.09 2.65 -8.94
CA LEU A 318 28.21 2.12 -7.60
C LEU A 318 28.98 0.79 -7.58
N TYR A 319 28.64 -0.11 -8.51
CA TYR A 319 29.37 -1.38 -8.66
C TYR A 319 30.87 -1.15 -8.85
N ASN A 320 31.25 -0.29 -9.80
CA ASN A 320 32.66 -0.03 -10.11
C ASN A 320 33.42 0.56 -8.91
N GLU A 321 32.79 1.42 -8.11
CA GLU A 321 33.44 1.95 -6.90
C GLU A 321 33.57 0.89 -5.81
N VAL A 322 32.58 0.00 -5.62
CA VAL A 322 32.66 -1.15 -4.71
C VAL A 322 33.71 -2.15 -5.20
N ALA A 323 33.75 -2.44 -6.52
CA ALA A 323 34.73 -3.35 -7.12
C ALA A 323 36.18 -2.88 -6.89
N LYS A 324 36.45 -1.58 -7.06
CA LYS A 324 37.78 -0.99 -6.75
C LYS A 324 38.17 -1.20 -5.29
N LEU A 325 37.23 -1.06 -4.36
CA LEU A 325 37.49 -1.23 -2.92
C LEU A 325 37.66 -2.68 -2.51
N THR A 326 37.08 -3.62 -3.25
CA THR A 326 37.14 -5.08 -2.98
C THR A 326 38.20 -5.81 -3.81
N GLY A 327 38.84 -5.12 -4.76
CA GLY A 327 39.77 -5.74 -5.73
C GLY A 327 39.08 -6.57 -6.81
N ALA A 328 37.78 -6.42 -7.01
CA ALA A 328 37.05 -7.08 -8.08
C ALA A 328 37.23 -6.36 -9.43
N THR A 329 36.97 -7.09 -10.52
CA THR A 329 37.06 -6.52 -11.89
C THR A 329 35.96 -5.48 -12.10
N THR A 330 36.34 -4.28 -12.58
CA THR A 330 35.38 -3.24 -12.98
C THR A 330 34.77 -3.55 -14.35
N ILE A 331 33.59 -3.03 -14.60
CA ILE A 331 32.87 -3.13 -15.86
C ILE A 331 32.87 -1.78 -16.59
N LYS A 332 32.45 -1.74 -17.86
CA LYS A 332 32.40 -0.52 -18.67
C LYS A 332 31.54 0.56 -17.97
N ASN A 333 32.13 1.74 -17.77
CA ASN A 333 31.40 2.89 -17.25
C ASN A 333 30.34 3.39 -18.23
N MET A 334 29.26 3.90 -17.70
CA MET A 334 28.21 4.62 -18.41
C MET A 334 28.20 6.09 -17.94
N PRO A 335 27.81 7.05 -18.79
CA PRO A 335 27.72 8.45 -18.41
C PRO A 335 26.64 8.67 -17.37
N ILE A 336 26.93 9.51 -16.40
CA ILE A 336 26.00 9.92 -15.32
C ILE A 336 26.37 11.34 -14.91
N ASN A 337 25.42 12.10 -14.37
CA ASN A 337 25.66 13.47 -13.91
C ASN A 337 26.70 13.51 -12.78
N ASP A 338 27.49 14.60 -12.72
CA ASP A 338 28.64 14.74 -11.81
C ASP A 338 28.24 14.70 -10.33
N LYS A 339 27.08 15.23 -9.98
CA LYS A 339 26.57 15.23 -8.60
C LYS A 339 26.34 13.81 -8.11
N ALA A 340 25.65 12.99 -8.92
CA ALA A 340 25.42 11.58 -8.64
C ALA A 340 26.74 10.79 -8.65
N ASN A 341 27.62 11.03 -9.63
CA ASN A 341 28.93 10.39 -9.74
C ASN A 341 29.78 10.55 -8.46
N ASN A 342 29.84 11.76 -7.92
CA ASN A 342 30.60 12.06 -6.70
C ASN A 342 29.96 11.48 -5.44
N ALA A 343 28.63 11.53 -5.33
CA ALA A 343 27.89 10.97 -4.21
C ALA A 343 28.08 9.44 -4.12
N LEU A 344 27.89 8.71 -5.23
CA LEU A 344 28.03 7.26 -5.29
C LEU A 344 29.43 6.75 -4.92
N LYS A 345 30.47 7.54 -5.20
CA LYS A 345 31.85 7.25 -4.77
C LYS A 345 32.00 7.29 -3.24
N LEU A 346 31.33 8.21 -2.55
CA LEU A 346 31.34 8.30 -1.09
C LEU A 346 30.51 7.16 -0.49
N ILE A 347 29.35 6.88 -1.05
CA ILE A 347 28.45 5.83 -0.61
C ILE A 347 29.10 4.44 -0.69
N ALA A 348 29.87 4.16 -1.73
CA ALA A 348 30.61 2.90 -1.82
C ALA A 348 31.54 2.68 -0.62
N LYS A 349 32.16 3.75 -0.07
CA LYS A 349 32.99 3.67 1.14
C LYS A 349 32.13 3.39 2.39
N GLU A 350 30.97 4.03 2.50
CA GLU A 350 30.05 3.77 3.63
C GLU A 350 29.54 2.32 3.60
N LEU A 351 29.16 1.81 2.43
CA LEU A 351 28.76 0.40 2.24
C LEU A 351 29.90 -0.58 2.63
N MET A 352 31.14 -0.30 2.21
CA MET A 352 32.28 -1.12 2.57
C MET A 352 32.60 -1.10 4.06
N ALA A 353 32.41 0.02 4.73
CA ALA A 353 32.57 0.12 6.19
C ALA A 353 31.52 -0.73 6.94
N SER A 354 30.36 -0.97 6.31
CA SER A 354 29.25 -1.77 6.85
C SER A 354 29.14 -3.14 6.15
N LYS A 355 30.25 -3.73 5.70
CA LYS A 355 30.26 -5.02 5.01
C LYS A 355 29.55 -6.11 5.83
N GLY A 356 28.63 -6.87 5.19
CA GLY A 356 27.77 -7.87 5.83
C GLY A 356 26.57 -7.29 6.61
N LYS A 357 26.50 -5.96 6.75
CA LYS A 357 25.44 -5.22 7.44
C LYS A 357 24.93 -4.05 6.60
N SER A 358 25.13 -4.10 5.30
CA SER A 358 24.55 -3.16 4.34
C SER A 358 23.46 -3.83 3.53
N LEU A 359 22.68 -3.03 2.80
CA LEU A 359 21.62 -3.53 1.94
C LEU A 359 21.53 -2.64 0.69
N VAL A 360 21.64 -3.24 -0.49
CA VAL A 360 21.45 -2.52 -1.76
C VAL A 360 20.31 -3.17 -2.52
N ILE A 361 19.28 -2.39 -2.84
CA ILE A 361 18.06 -2.86 -3.51
C ILE A 361 17.72 -2.02 -4.74
N CYS A 362 16.93 -2.61 -5.65
CA CYS A 362 16.45 -1.94 -6.86
C CYS A 362 14.99 -2.29 -7.13
N GLY A 363 14.18 -1.26 -7.38
CA GLY A 363 12.76 -1.39 -7.73
C GLY A 363 12.47 -1.49 -9.23
N ASN A 364 13.50 -1.33 -10.08
CA ASN A 364 13.32 -1.34 -11.53
C ASN A 364 13.06 -2.75 -12.06
N ASN A 365 12.21 -2.86 -13.08
CA ASN A 365 11.89 -4.12 -13.75
C ASN A 365 12.84 -4.39 -14.93
N THR A 366 14.14 -4.34 -14.66
CA THR A 366 15.24 -4.54 -15.64
C THR A 366 16.18 -5.63 -15.12
N VAL A 367 16.28 -6.76 -15.83
CA VAL A 367 17.07 -7.93 -15.40
C VAL A 367 18.52 -7.56 -15.19
N GLU A 368 19.09 -6.81 -16.11
CA GLU A 368 20.50 -6.41 -16.14
C GLU A 368 20.87 -5.61 -14.89
N GLU A 369 20.01 -4.68 -14.49
CA GLU A 369 20.19 -3.90 -13.27
C GLU A 369 20.15 -4.76 -12.02
N GLN A 370 19.18 -5.67 -11.93
CA GLN A 370 19.04 -6.59 -10.81
C GLN A 370 20.27 -7.53 -10.69
N VAL A 371 20.83 -7.99 -11.79
CA VAL A 371 22.06 -8.82 -11.83
C VAL A 371 23.25 -8.05 -11.23
N ILE A 372 23.42 -6.78 -11.58
CA ILE A 372 24.51 -5.96 -11.06
C ILE A 372 24.30 -5.66 -9.57
N ILE A 373 23.07 -5.38 -9.13
CA ILE A 373 22.71 -5.20 -7.72
C ILE A 373 23.01 -6.46 -6.92
N ASN A 374 22.68 -7.65 -7.44
CA ASN A 374 23.01 -8.92 -6.80
C ASN A 374 24.53 -9.06 -6.62
N LYS A 375 25.33 -8.67 -7.61
CA LYS A 375 26.79 -8.71 -7.48
C LYS A 375 27.34 -7.68 -6.50
N ILE A 376 26.78 -6.48 -6.42
CA ILE A 376 27.15 -5.51 -5.39
C ILE A 376 26.94 -6.11 -4.00
N ASN A 377 25.79 -6.71 -3.76
CA ASN A 377 25.48 -7.35 -2.47
C ASN A 377 26.38 -8.56 -2.17
N ASP A 378 26.76 -9.34 -3.19
CA ASP A 378 27.74 -10.42 -3.04
C ASP A 378 29.11 -9.90 -2.59
N LEU A 379 29.64 -8.86 -3.25
CA LEU A 379 30.93 -8.24 -2.89
C LEU A 379 30.91 -7.62 -1.48
N LEU A 380 29.76 -7.10 -1.07
CA LEU A 380 29.54 -6.53 0.27
C LEU A 380 29.26 -7.60 1.33
N GLY A 381 29.13 -8.90 0.96
CA GLY A 381 28.82 -9.97 1.90
C GLY A 381 27.41 -9.88 2.49
N ASN A 382 26.47 -9.28 1.77
CA ASN A 382 25.09 -9.10 2.21
C ASN A 382 24.23 -10.36 1.99
N ILE A 383 24.60 -11.21 1.02
CA ILE A 383 23.90 -12.45 0.69
C ILE A 383 23.97 -13.40 1.88
N ASN A 384 22.85 -14.02 2.24
CA ASN A 384 22.64 -14.84 3.43
C ASN A 384 22.77 -14.07 4.78
N ASN A 385 22.84 -12.73 4.75
CA ASN A 385 22.85 -11.85 5.92
C ASN A 385 21.66 -10.89 5.87
N THR A 386 21.80 -9.74 5.20
CA THR A 386 20.72 -8.78 5.02
C THR A 386 19.80 -9.15 3.85
N ILE A 387 20.17 -10.11 3.03
CA ILE A 387 19.35 -10.72 1.97
C ILE A 387 19.19 -12.21 2.29
N ASP A 388 17.99 -12.60 2.73
CA ASP A 388 17.69 -13.96 3.22
C ASP A 388 16.74 -14.70 2.26
N PHE A 389 17.24 -15.76 1.62
CA PHE A 389 16.44 -16.65 0.77
C PHE A 389 15.73 -17.76 1.57
N THR A 390 16.05 -17.95 2.84
CA THR A 390 15.37 -18.92 3.72
C THR A 390 13.90 -18.56 3.88
N HIS A 391 13.61 -17.29 4.05
CA HIS A 391 12.26 -16.75 4.24
C HIS A 391 11.80 -15.97 3.01
N SER A 392 11.92 -16.60 1.83
CA SER A 392 11.51 -15.97 0.57
C SER A 392 10.06 -15.54 0.55
N ILE A 393 9.80 -14.42 -0.12
CA ILE A 393 8.48 -13.79 -0.23
C ILE A 393 7.70 -14.41 -1.39
N ASN A 394 6.42 -14.69 -1.16
CA ASN A 394 5.54 -15.36 -2.11
C ASN A 394 4.54 -14.40 -2.82
N SER A 395 4.56 -13.10 -2.54
CA SER A 395 3.83 -12.10 -3.31
C SER A 395 4.57 -11.75 -4.61
N ARG A 396 3.88 -11.09 -5.55
CA ARG A 396 4.48 -10.54 -6.78
C ARG A 396 5.23 -11.59 -7.64
N GLN A 397 4.60 -12.76 -7.88
CA GLN A 397 5.16 -13.87 -8.65
C GLN A 397 4.63 -13.93 -10.10
N GLY A 398 4.17 -12.81 -10.66
CA GLY A 398 3.62 -12.69 -12.00
C GLY A 398 4.59 -13.11 -13.10
N ASP A 399 4.05 -13.62 -14.22
CA ASP A 399 4.79 -14.07 -15.39
C ASP A 399 4.35 -13.28 -16.64
N GLU A 400 5.06 -12.18 -16.92
CA GLU A 400 4.78 -11.34 -18.08
C GLU A 400 4.94 -12.09 -19.41
N ARG A 401 5.90 -13.02 -19.48
CA ARG A 401 6.11 -13.84 -20.69
C ARG A 401 4.95 -14.82 -20.89
N GLY A 402 4.40 -15.35 -19.81
CA GLY A 402 3.18 -16.17 -19.83
C GLY A 402 1.98 -15.39 -20.38
N MET A 403 1.82 -14.12 -20.00
CA MET A 403 0.77 -13.24 -20.52
C MET A 403 0.96 -12.93 -22.01
N ALA A 404 2.18 -12.62 -22.45
CA ALA A 404 2.47 -12.40 -23.86
C ALA A 404 2.20 -13.65 -24.71
N LEU A 405 2.54 -14.83 -24.20
CA LEU A 405 2.23 -16.11 -24.85
C LEU A 405 0.71 -16.33 -24.92
N LEU A 406 -0.03 -16.09 -23.86
CA LEU A 406 -1.48 -16.17 -23.83
C LEU A 406 -2.12 -15.26 -24.87
N THR A 407 -1.70 -13.98 -24.93
CA THR A 407 -2.18 -13.01 -25.91
C THR A 407 -1.97 -13.52 -27.33
N LYS A 408 -0.79 -14.10 -27.60
CA LYS A 408 -0.49 -14.72 -28.91
C LYS A 408 -1.39 -15.94 -29.21
N GLU A 409 -1.55 -16.86 -28.24
CA GLU A 409 -2.40 -18.05 -28.37
C GLU A 409 -3.86 -17.65 -28.66
N MET A 410 -4.40 -16.67 -27.97
CA MET A 410 -5.75 -16.14 -28.20
C MET A 410 -5.87 -15.52 -29.60
N ASN A 411 -4.89 -14.70 -30.00
CA ASN A 411 -4.91 -14.11 -31.34
C ASN A 411 -4.83 -15.14 -32.48
N GLN A 412 -4.23 -16.30 -32.23
CA GLN A 412 -4.19 -17.43 -33.15
C GLN A 412 -5.49 -18.30 -33.14
N GLY A 413 -6.44 -17.98 -32.24
CA GLY A 413 -7.68 -18.75 -32.07
C GLY A 413 -7.44 -20.15 -31.49
N SER A 414 -6.35 -20.38 -30.78
CA SER A 414 -5.99 -21.67 -30.19
C SER A 414 -6.50 -21.86 -28.75
N VAL A 415 -7.17 -20.87 -28.19
CA VAL A 415 -7.76 -20.90 -26.83
C VAL A 415 -9.29 -20.96 -26.96
N ASP A 416 -9.92 -21.92 -26.30
CA ASP A 416 -11.38 -22.08 -26.33
C ASP A 416 -12.05 -21.45 -25.11
N THR A 417 -11.45 -21.58 -23.96
CA THR A 417 -12.01 -21.06 -22.71
C THR A 417 -10.94 -20.28 -21.93
N VAL A 418 -11.30 -19.07 -21.48
CA VAL A 418 -10.49 -18.29 -20.52
C VAL A 418 -11.29 -18.09 -19.24
N LEU A 419 -10.66 -18.37 -18.11
CA LEU A 419 -11.18 -18.12 -16.77
C LEU A 419 -10.32 -17.07 -16.07
N PHE A 420 -10.90 -15.96 -15.68
CA PHE A 420 -10.25 -14.89 -14.92
C PHE A 420 -10.59 -15.03 -13.44
N LEU A 421 -9.56 -15.19 -12.61
CA LEU A 421 -9.67 -15.29 -11.15
C LEU A 421 -9.21 -13.96 -10.52
N ASP A 422 -10.15 -13.05 -10.32
CA ASP A 422 -9.96 -11.76 -9.65
C ASP A 422 -8.79 -10.92 -10.23
N VAL A 423 -8.73 -10.80 -11.56
CA VAL A 423 -7.74 -10.02 -12.32
C VAL A 423 -8.41 -9.22 -13.42
N ASN A 424 -7.82 -8.06 -13.76
CA ASN A 424 -8.40 -7.12 -14.71
C ASN A 424 -7.45 -6.71 -15.85
N PRO A 425 -6.94 -7.66 -16.66
CA PRO A 425 -5.96 -7.37 -17.70
C PRO A 425 -6.47 -6.44 -18.82
N LEU A 426 -7.77 -6.27 -19.01
CA LEU A 426 -8.29 -5.31 -19.98
C LEU A 426 -8.03 -3.85 -19.58
N TYR A 427 -7.81 -3.60 -18.32
CA TYR A 427 -7.48 -2.29 -17.80
C TYR A 427 -5.97 -2.07 -17.61
N ASP A 428 -5.28 -3.05 -17.02
CA ASP A 428 -3.95 -2.86 -16.45
C ASP A 428 -2.82 -3.61 -17.17
N TYR A 429 -3.14 -4.42 -18.20
CA TYR A 429 -2.10 -5.08 -18.99
C TYR A 429 -1.50 -4.12 -20.01
N VAL A 430 -0.17 -4.12 -20.13
CA VAL A 430 0.58 -3.20 -21.02
C VAL A 430 0.18 -3.33 -22.51
N ASP A 431 -0.13 -4.55 -23.00
CA ASP A 431 -0.68 -4.80 -24.33
C ASP A 431 -2.18 -5.12 -24.26
N ALA A 432 -2.95 -4.23 -23.60
CA ALA A 432 -4.40 -4.40 -23.49
C ALA A 432 -5.09 -4.48 -24.86
N ALA A 433 -4.62 -3.75 -25.86
CA ALA A 433 -5.19 -3.75 -27.20
C ALA A 433 -5.03 -5.10 -27.90
N GLY A 434 -3.83 -5.68 -27.87
CA GLY A 434 -3.58 -7.02 -28.40
C GLY A 434 -4.33 -8.11 -27.62
N PHE A 435 -4.45 -7.93 -26.30
CA PHE A 435 -5.19 -8.84 -25.44
C PHE A 435 -6.70 -8.81 -25.73
N ILE A 436 -7.32 -7.64 -25.89
CA ILE A 436 -8.75 -7.48 -26.27
C ILE A 436 -9.00 -8.16 -27.61
N THR A 437 -8.18 -7.88 -28.62
CA THR A 437 -8.31 -8.49 -29.96
C THR A 437 -8.23 -10.02 -29.91
N GLY A 438 -7.37 -10.56 -29.03
CA GLY A 438 -7.26 -11.99 -28.79
C GLY A 438 -8.47 -12.54 -28.05
N LEU A 439 -8.94 -11.84 -27.03
CA LEU A 439 -10.05 -12.27 -26.19
C LEU A 439 -11.38 -12.35 -26.96
N GLU A 440 -11.58 -11.46 -27.94
CA GLU A 440 -12.76 -11.50 -28.84
C GLU A 440 -12.84 -12.79 -29.65
N LYS A 441 -11.72 -13.49 -29.87
CA LYS A 441 -11.66 -14.76 -30.58
C LYS A 441 -11.87 -15.98 -29.67
N VAL A 442 -11.89 -15.78 -28.35
CA VAL A 442 -12.11 -16.85 -27.38
C VAL A 442 -13.62 -17.13 -27.28
N PRO A 443 -14.07 -18.36 -27.54
CA PRO A 443 -15.49 -18.70 -27.52
C PRO A 443 -16.16 -18.60 -26.15
N VAL A 444 -15.42 -18.84 -25.06
CA VAL A 444 -15.96 -18.86 -23.71
C VAL A 444 -15.09 -18.08 -22.76
N ARG A 445 -15.64 -17.04 -22.14
CA ARG A 445 -14.97 -16.15 -21.21
C ARG A 445 -15.72 -16.12 -19.89
N ILE A 446 -15.05 -16.46 -18.80
CA ILE A 446 -15.63 -16.58 -17.47
C ILE A 446 -14.83 -15.71 -16.51
N SER A 447 -15.50 -14.92 -15.67
CA SER A 447 -14.87 -14.13 -14.61
C SER A 447 -15.41 -14.52 -13.25
N THR A 448 -14.56 -14.50 -12.21
CA THR A 448 -14.99 -14.63 -10.82
C THR A 448 -15.01 -13.28 -10.08
N ALA A 449 -14.87 -12.17 -10.78
CA ALA A 449 -14.86 -10.84 -10.16
C ALA A 449 -16.12 -10.61 -9.31
N TYR A 450 -15.96 -10.00 -8.15
CA TYR A 450 -17.06 -9.68 -7.24
C TYR A 450 -17.70 -8.30 -7.53
N THR A 451 -17.01 -7.48 -8.34
CA THR A 451 -17.56 -6.24 -8.94
C THR A 451 -17.42 -6.29 -10.47
N LEU A 452 -18.21 -5.50 -11.17
CA LEU A 452 -18.15 -5.46 -12.63
C LEU A 452 -17.00 -4.54 -13.05
N ASP A 453 -15.84 -5.14 -13.34
CA ASP A 453 -14.69 -4.46 -13.92
C ASP A 453 -14.63 -4.60 -15.45
N GLU A 454 -13.63 -4.02 -16.10
CA GLU A 454 -13.45 -4.00 -17.55
C GLU A 454 -13.35 -5.42 -18.13
N THR A 455 -12.65 -6.32 -17.45
CA THR A 455 -12.50 -7.73 -17.87
C THR A 455 -13.77 -8.51 -17.66
N ALA A 456 -14.40 -8.37 -16.49
CA ALA A 456 -15.69 -9.00 -16.21
C ALA A 456 -16.78 -8.55 -17.19
N ALA A 457 -16.81 -7.26 -17.55
CA ALA A 457 -17.75 -6.71 -18.53
C ALA A 457 -17.57 -7.30 -19.94
N ALA A 458 -16.39 -7.80 -20.28
CA ALA A 458 -16.10 -8.48 -21.55
C ALA A 458 -16.41 -9.99 -21.52
N CYS A 459 -16.67 -10.58 -20.34
CA CYS A 459 -16.93 -12.01 -20.20
C CYS A 459 -18.36 -12.40 -20.53
N ASP A 460 -18.55 -13.68 -20.91
CA ASP A 460 -19.87 -14.27 -21.22
C ASP A 460 -20.60 -14.67 -19.94
N PHE A 461 -19.83 -15.09 -18.92
CA PHE A 461 -20.37 -15.53 -17.64
C PHE A 461 -19.59 -14.91 -16.50
N ILE A 462 -20.29 -14.55 -15.43
CA ILE A 462 -19.69 -14.11 -14.18
C ILE A 462 -20.18 -15.02 -13.06
N ALA A 463 -19.22 -15.69 -12.41
CA ALA A 463 -19.40 -16.51 -11.21
C ALA A 463 -18.90 -15.67 -10.00
N PRO A 464 -19.71 -14.77 -9.45
CA PRO A 464 -19.22 -13.73 -8.55
C PRO A 464 -18.66 -14.31 -7.26
N ASN A 465 -17.42 -13.94 -6.95
CA ASN A 465 -16.73 -14.35 -5.74
C ASN A 465 -17.35 -13.69 -4.49
N HIS A 466 -17.15 -14.30 -3.34
CA HIS A 466 -17.35 -13.66 -2.05
C HIS A 466 -16.32 -12.57 -1.83
N HIS A 467 -16.65 -11.61 -0.97
CA HIS A 467 -15.63 -10.74 -0.39
C HIS A 467 -14.76 -11.54 0.60
N MET A 468 -13.50 -11.17 0.79
CA MET A 468 -12.60 -11.92 1.70
C MET A 468 -13.12 -12.02 3.15
N MET A 469 -13.88 -11.03 3.62
CA MET A 469 -14.53 -11.08 4.95
C MET A 469 -15.73 -12.03 5.01
N GLU A 470 -16.12 -12.62 3.88
CA GLU A 470 -17.17 -13.63 3.73
C GLU A 470 -16.60 -15.01 3.37
N SER A 471 -15.26 -15.15 3.30
CA SER A 471 -14.57 -16.31 2.72
C SER A 471 -13.68 -17.00 3.73
N TRP A 472 -13.52 -18.32 3.57
CA TRP A 472 -12.44 -19.08 4.18
C TRP A 472 -11.22 -19.11 3.27
N GLY A 473 -10.02 -19.13 3.85
CA GLY A 473 -8.78 -19.24 3.09
C GLY A 473 -7.53 -19.30 3.96
N ASP A 474 -6.40 -19.45 3.30
CA ASP A 474 -5.09 -19.35 3.92
C ASP A 474 -4.16 -18.49 3.09
N VAL A 475 -3.12 -17.98 3.72
CA VAL A 475 -2.09 -17.17 3.09
C VAL A 475 -0.71 -17.61 3.57
N ASN A 476 0.20 -17.82 2.66
CA ASN A 476 1.63 -17.99 2.93
C ASN A 476 2.39 -16.84 2.27
N PRO A 477 2.41 -15.65 2.92
CA PRO A 477 3.02 -14.46 2.32
C PRO A 477 4.54 -14.62 2.19
N LYS A 478 5.11 -15.47 3.04
CA LYS A 478 6.53 -15.69 3.19
C LYS A 478 6.78 -17.11 3.66
N ARG A 479 7.82 -17.76 3.13
CA ARG A 479 8.16 -19.14 3.48
C ARG A 479 8.33 -19.30 4.99
N GLY A 480 7.57 -20.22 5.58
CA GLY A 480 7.51 -20.48 7.02
C GLY A 480 6.49 -19.66 7.79
N HIS A 481 5.82 -18.71 7.15
CA HIS A 481 4.79 -17.86 7.76
C HIS A 481 3.44 -18.11 7.09
N TYR A 482 2.44 -18.47 7.88
CA TYR A 482 1.09 -18.77 7.39
C TYR A 482 0.08 -17.98 8.18
N SER A 483 -1.02 -17.63 7.54
CA SER A 483 -2.17 -17.02 8.19
C SER A 483 -3.47 -17.52 7.58
N LEU A 484 -4.57 -17.35 8.32
CA LEU A 484 -5.91 -17.69 7.86
C LEU A 484 -6.64 -16.46 7.34
N ILE A 485 -7.53 -16.68 6.40
CA ILE A 485 -8.66 -15.81 6.09
C ILE A 485 -9.88 -16.47 6.71
N GLN A 486 -10.53 -15.78 7.66
CA GLN A 486 -11.74 -16.24 8.31
C GLN A 486 -12.92 -15.35 7.94
N PRO A 487 -14.09 -15.91 7.58
CA PRO A 487 -15.29 -15.13 7.37
C PRO A 487 -15.71 -14.46 8.70
N THR A 488 -16.05 -13.20 8.61
CA THR A 488 -16.48 -12.37 9.75
C THR A 488 -17.96 -12.02 9.67
N ILE A 489 -18.58 -12.37 8.56
CA ILE A 489 -20.00 -12.19 8.26
C ILE A 489 -20.43 -13.24 7.24
N HIS A 490 -21.70 -13.65 7.27
CA HIS A 490 -22.28 -14.44 6.18
C HIS A 490 -22.29 -13.64 4.87
N PRO A 491 -22.23 -14.33 3.70
CA PRO A 491 -22.32 -13.66 2.42
C PRO A 491 -23.53 -12.73 2.34
N LEU A 492 -23.29 -11.48 1.96
CA LEU A 492 -24.36 -10.46 1.84
C LEU A 492 -25.25 -10.68 0.62
N PHE A 493 -24.75 -11.42 -0.37
CA PHE A 493 -25.42 -11.64 -1.63
C PHE A 493 -25.35 -13.12 -2.02
N ASN A 494 -26.10 -13.50 -3.07
CA ASN A 494 -26.07 -14.86 -3.64
C ASN A 494 -24.79 -15.07 -4.48
N THR A 495 -23.63 -14.93 -3.85
CA THR A 495 -22.31 -15.16 -4.43
C THR A 495 -21.78 -16.52 -3.98
N ARG A 496 -20.62 -16.94 -4.49
CA ARG A 496 -19.97 -18.19 -4.08
C ARG A 496 -18.46 -18.03 -4.21
N GLN A 497 -17.72 -18.45 -3.20
CA GLN A 497 -16.26 -18.39 -3.19
C GLN A 497 -15.68 -19.06 -4.46
N ALA A 498 -14.66 -18.45 -5.05
CA ALA A 498 -14.07 -18.92 -6.30
C ALA A 498 -13.56 -20.36 -6.20
N GLU A 499 -12.90 -20.71 -5.09
CA GLU A 499 -12.42 -22.06 -4.83
C GLU A 499 -13.57 -23.08 -4.77
N THR A 500 -14.67 -22.71 -4.14
CA THR A 500 -15.88 -23.55 -4.12
C THR A 500 -16.42 -23.75 -5.54
N SER A 501 -16.40 -22.72 -6.37
CA SER A 501 -16.80 -22.83 -7.79
C SER A 501 -15.90 -23.78 -8.57
N LEU A 502 -14.59 -23.71 -8.39
CA LEU A 502 -13.63 -24.65 -8.98
C LEU A 502 -13.88 -26.10 -8.52
N MET A 503 -14.19 -26.31 -7.22
CA MET A 503 -14.52 -27.64 -6.70
C MET A 503 -15.79 -28.20 -7.35
N TYR A 504 -16.85 -27.41 -7.48
CA TYR A 504 -18.09 -27.82 -8.16
C TYR A 504 -17.84 -28.19 -9.63
N TRP A 505 -17.04 -27.40 -10.33
CA TRP A 505 -16.72 -27.66 -11.73
C TRP A 505 -15.89 -28.94 -11.93
N MET A 506 -15.11 -29.34 -10.93
CA MET A 506 -14.41 -30.63 -10.89
C MET A 506 -15.25 -31.80 -10.37
N ASN A 507 -16.55 -31.61 -10.10
CA ASN A 507 -17.44 -32.59 -9.45
C ASN A 507 -16.95 -33.00 -8.03
N LYS A 508 -16.29 -32.10 -7.32
CA LYS A 508 -15.91 -32.27 -5.92
C LYS A 508 -16.87 -31.46 -5.05
N GLY A 509 -17.49 -32.03 -4.05
CA GLY A 509 -18.33 -31.31 -3.08
C GLY A 509 -19.81 -31.24 -3.43
N ALA A 510 -20.43 -32.38 -3.73
CA ALA A 510 -21.78 -32.45 -4.29
C ALA A 510 -22.94 -32.24 -3.28
N GLU A 511 -22.74 -32.37 -1.99
CA GLU A 511 -23.89 -32.47 -1.05
C GLU A 511 -24.02 -31.35 -0.02
N ASP A 512 -22.96 -30.70 0.46
CA ASP A 512 -23.04 -29.58 1.40
C ASP A 512 -22.25 -28.36 0.92
N LYS A 513 -22.97 -27.28 0.70
CA LYS A 513 -22.54 -26.19 -0.17
C LYS A 513 -21.68 -25.13 0.55
N GLU A 514 -21.87 -24.92 1.83
CA GLU A 514 -21.22 -23.80 2.55
C GLU A 514 -19.87 -24.18 3.17
N THR A 515 -19.73 -25.43 3.61
CA THR A 515 -18.54 -25.90 4.35
C THR A 515 -17.52 -26.64 3.50
N VAL A 516 -17.81 -26.96 2.23
CA VAL A 516 -16.95 -27.78 1.38
C VAL A 516 -15.52 -27.31 1.31
N TYR A 517 -15.31 -26.00 1.07
CA TYR A 517 -13.95 -25.46 0.98
C TYR A 517 -13.29 -25.36 2.36
N PHE A 518 -14.04 -25.06 3.42
CA PHE A 518 -13.53 -25.05 4.77
C PHE A 518 -12.98 -26.42 5.20
N GLU A 519 -13.73 -27.48 4.94
CA GLU A 519 -13.26 -28.86 5.22
C GLU A 519 -12.04 -29.22 4.39
N TYR A 520 -12.01 -28.84 3.12
CA TYR A 520 -10.85 -29.03 2.25
C TYR A 520 -9.62 -28.28 2.77
N LEU A 521 -9.79 -27.02 3.20
CA LEU A 521 -8.76 -26.18 3.80
C LEU A 521 -8.20 -26.83 5.08
N LYS A 522 -9.09 -27.19 6.01
CA LYS A 522 -8.73 -27.82 7.28
C LYS A 522 -7.97 -29.13 7.09
N LEU A 523 -8.45 -29.98 6.16
CA LEU A 523 -7.79 -31.23 5.80
C LEU A 523 -6.43 -31.00 5.13
N ASN A 524 -6.30 -29.99 4.26
CA ASN A 524 -5.03 -29.63 3.65
C ASN A 524 -4.01 -29.17 4.69
N TRP A 525 -4.41 -28.36 5.65
CA TRP A 525 -3.52 -27.96 6.75
C TRP A 525 -3.07 -29.16 7.57
N GLN A 526 -3.98 -30.04 7.97
CA GLN A 526 -3.65 -31.26 8.70
C GLN A 526 -2.60 -32.13 7.97
N ASN A 527 -2.82 -32.35 6.68
CA ASN A 527 -1.97 -33.26 5.90
C ASN A 527 -0.68 -32.62 5.40
N SER A 528 -0.71 -31.35 5.01
CA SER A 528 0.44 -30.68 4.39
C SER A 528 1.31 -29.96 5.40
N MET A 529 0.71 -29.11 6.28
CA MET A 529 1.45 -28.34 7.28
C MET A 529 1.89 -29.22 8.45
N PHE A 530 0.96 -30.01 8.98
CA PHE A 530 1.22 -30.89 10.13
C PHE A 530 1.60 -32.32 9.73
N LYS A 531 1.70 -32.62 8.42
CA LYS A 531 2.09 -33.92 7.86
C LYS A 531 1.32 -35.13 8.45
N GLY A 532 0.05 -34.88 8.80
CA GLY A 532 -0.81 -35.88 9.47
C GLY A 532 -0.35 -36.27 10.87
N ALA A 533 0.59 -35.54 11.48
CA ALA A 533 1.15 -35.87 12.80
C ALA A 533 0.14 -35.68 13.93
N LEU A 534 -0.85 -34.80 13.76
CA LEU A 534 -1.91 -34.53 14.72
C LEU A 534 -3.25 -35.10 14.22
N ILE A 535 -3.93 -35.89 15.06
CA ILE A 535 -5.23 -36.48 14.75
C ILE A 535 -6.19 -36.33 15.92
N GLY A 536 -7.50 -36.44 15.65
CA GLY A 536 -8.56 -36.36 16.65
C GLY A 536 -8.50 -35.08 17.49
N GLU A 537 -8.69 -35.21 18.79
CA GLU A 537 -8.70 -34.04 19.70
C GLU A 537 -7.44 -33.19 19.68
N ALA A 538 -6.27 -33.78 19.43
CA ALA A 538 -5.02 -33.03 19.35
C ALA A 538 -5.00 -32.10 18.14
N TRP A 539 -5.56 -32.56 17.00
CA TRP A 539 -5.73 -31.73 15.82
C TRP A 539 -6.75 -30.63 16.05
N GLU A 540 -7.92 -30.96 16.62
CA GLU A 540 -8.96 -29.96 16.88
C GLU A 540 -8.47 -28.84 17.79
N LYS A 541 -7.77 -29.15 18.87
CA LYS A 541 -7.17 -28.14 19.77
C LYS A 541 -6.12 -27.28 19.05
N GLN A 542 -5.31 -27.87 18.18
CA GLN A 542 -4.32 -27.13 17.41
C GLN A 542 -5.01 -26.22 16.38
N TRP A 543 -6.07 -26.71 15.73
CA TRP A 543 -6.85 -25.94 14.78
C TRP A 543 -7.54 -24.75 15.46
N ASP A 544 -8.16 -24.94 16.61
CA ASP A 544 -8.77 -23.88 17.41
C ASP A 544 -7.75 -22.79 17.81
N LEU A 545 -6.53 -23.21 18.15
CA LEU A 545 -5.45 -22.25 18.45
C LEU A 545 -5.06 -21.43 17.21
N ILE A 546 -4.95 -22.06 16.05
CA ILE A 546 -4.66 -21.38 14.78
C ILE A 546 -5.79 -20.42 14.41
N LEU A 547 -7.04 -20.84 14.58
CA LEU A 547 -8.20 -19.96 14.36
C LEU A 547 -8.17 -18.75 15.29
N LYS A 548 -7.83 -18.93 16.54
CA LYS A 548 -7.73 -17.87 17.54
C LYS A 548 -6.61 -16.86 17.20
N GLU A 549 -5.42 -17.36 16.92
CA GLU A 549 -4.25 -16.50 16.62
C GLU A 549 -4.30 -15.93 15.19
N GLY A 550 -4.96 -16.61 14.25
CA GLY A 550 -5.02 -16.26 12.83
C GLY A 550 -3.70 -16.46 12.07
N VAL A 551 -2.64 -16.88 12.75
CA VAL A 551 -1.29 -17.05 12.19
C VAL A 551 -0.64 -18.34 12.70
N TYR A 552 0.27 -18.87 11.89
CA TYR A 552 1.08 -20.02 12.23
C TYR A 552 2.49 -19.89 11.68
N GLU A 553 3.49 -20.19 12.51
CA GLU A 553 4.90 -20.13 12.19
C GLU A 553 5.50 -21.54 12.09
N GLU A 554 6.09 -21.86 10.96
CA GLU A 554 6.80 -23.12 10.73
C GLU A 554 8.31 -22.88 10.73
N THR A 555 9.06 -23.74 11.42
CA THR A 555 10.53 -23.75 11.30
C THR A 555 10.93 -24.33 9.96
N VAL A 556 11.55 -23.53 9.11
CA VAL A 556 12.00 -23.92 7.79
C VAL A 556 13.52 -24.17 7.75
N SER A 557 13.94 -25.08 6.89
CA SER A 557 15.37 -25.36 6.68
C SER A 557 16.05 -24.15 6.05
N PRO A 558 17.24 -23.74 6.53
CA PRO A 558 18.01 -22.65 5.96
C PRO A 558 18.34 -22.90 4.48
N VAL A 559 18.27 -21.82 3.70
CA VAL A 559 18.69 -21.80 2.29
C VAL A 559 19.88 -20.87 2.19
N SER A 560 21.02 -21.40 1.75
CA SER A 560 22.23 -20.62 1.48
C SER A 560 22.51 -20.63 0.00
N VAL A 561 22.78 -19.48 -0.56
CA VAL A 561 23.05 -19.28 -1.99
C VAL A 561 24.38 -18.59 -2.20
N GLY A 562 25.00 -18.79 -3.35
CA GLY A 562 26.19 -18.08 -3.81
C GLY A 562 25.95 -17.46 -5.17
N PHE A 563 26.57 -16.33 -5.43
CA PHE A 563 26.41 -15.61 -6.68
C PHE A 563 27.11 -16.34 -7.85
N ASN A 564 26.38 -16.50 -8.93
CA ASN A 564 26.88 -16.93 -10.23
C ASN A 564 26.22 -16.07 -11.32
N GLY A 565 27.01 -15.29 -12.09
CA GLY A 565 26.44 -14.42 -13.12
C GLY A 565 27.51 -13.77 -13.99
N ASP A 566 27.13 -13.45 -15.23
CA ASP A 566 27.97 -12.74 -16.21
C ASP A 566 27.60 -11.25 -16.24
N LEU A 567 28.41 -10.44 -15.57
CA LEU A 567 28.22 -8.98 -15.50
C LEU A 567 28.52 -8.30 -16.84
N THR A 568 29.43 -8.86 -17.66
CA THR A 568 29.77 -8.29 -18.95
C THR A 568 28.58 -8.40 -19.91
N ALA A 569 27.93 -9.56 -19.91
CA ALA A 569 26.69 -9.74 -20.66
C ALA A 569 25.58 -8.79 -20.17
N ALA A 570 25.40 -8.65 -18.85
CA ALA A 570 24.42 -7.74 -18.28
C ALA A 570 24.64 -6.29 -18.76
N VAL A 571 25.88 -5.76 -18.64
CA VAL A 571 26.16 -4.38 -19.07
C VAL A 571 26.00 -4.19 -20.58
N ASN A 572 26.39 -5.18 -21.39
CA ASN A 572 26.25 -5.09 -22.84
C ASN A 572 24.78 -5.10 -23.30
N ASN A 573 23.90 -5.74 -22.52
CA ASN A 573 22.46 -5.82 -22.80
C ASN A 573 21.67 -4.67 -22.19
N MET A 574 22.28 -3.83 -21.35
CA MET A 574 21.60 -2.67 -20.79
C MET A 574 21.16 -1.72 -21.90
N VAL A 575 19.94 -1.21 -21.77
CA VAL A 575 19.43 -0.19 -22.69
C VAL A 575 20.24 1.08 -22.53
N ASN A 576 20.80 1.56 -23.65
CA ASN A 576 21.44 2.86 -23.66
C ASN A 576 20.36 3.95 -23.66
N SER A 577 20.50 4.93 -22.79
CA SER A 577 19.67 6.14 -22.80
C SER A 577 19.71 6.81 -24.18
N LYS A 578 18.55 7.26 -24.64
CA LYS A 578 18.44 8.11 -25.83
C LYS A 578 18.90 9.55 -25.54
N ASN A 579 19.19 9.85 -24.29
CA ASN A 579 19.59 11.15 -23.77
C ASN A 579 18.64 12.28 -24.22
N THR A 580 17.34 12.05 -23.98
CA THR A 580 16.28 12.99 -24.30
C THR A 580 16.14 14.06 -23.20
N ASP A 581 15.60 15.22 -23.56
CA ASP A 581 15.42 16.33 -22.62
C ASP A 581 14.38 15.99 -21.56
N LEU A 582 13.29 15.32 -21.96
CA LEU A 582 12.20 14.94 -21.07
C LEU A 582 12.03 13.42 -21.00
N GLU A 583 11.80 12.94 -19.78
CA GLU A 583 11.47 11.55 -19.47
C GLU A 583 10.30 11.52 -18.49
N ILE A 584 9.56 10.41 -18.47
CA ILE A 584 8.47 10.19 -17.52
C ILE A 584 8.68 8.88 -16.76
N SER A 585 8.40 8.91 -15.47
CA SER A 585 8.29 7.71 -14.61
C SER A 585 6.83 7.39 -14.33
N PHE A 586 6.51 6.09 -14.37
CA PHE A 586 5.22 5.56 -13.95
C PHE A 586 5.39 4.77 -12.65
N PHE A 587 4.49 4.96 -11.70
CA PHE A 587 4.60 4.32 -10.39
C PHE A 587 3.23 3.90 -9.85
N GLU A 588 3.23 2.86 -9.00
CA GLU A 588 2.02 2.41 -8.31
C GLU A 588 1.57 3.50 -7.33
N ASN A 589 0.29 3.86 -7.37
CA ASN A 589 -0.28 4.83 -6.45
C ASN A 589 -0.43 4.23 -5.04
N VAL A 590 -0.03 4.97 -4.01
CA VAL A 590 -0.13 4.51 -2.61
C VAL A 590 -1.58 4.33 -2.17
N ASN A 591 -2.50 5.14 -2.70
CA ASN A 591 -3.92 5.11 -2.32
C ASN A 591 -4.66 3.95 -2.99
N VAL A 592 -4.85 4.05 -4.32
CA VAL A 592 -5.71 3.12 -5.08
C VAL A 592 -4.96 1.92 -5.67
N GLY A 593 -3.64 1.84 -5.43
CA GLY A 593 -2.80 0.80 -5.99
C GLY A 593 -2.68 0.92 -7.50
N ASN A 594 -2.77 -0.19 -8.20
CA ASN A 594 -2.89 -0.24 -9.65
C ASN A 594 -4.36 -0.28 -10.12
N GLY A 595 -5.27 0.34 -9.35
CA GLY A 595 -6.69 0.45 -9.67
C GLY A 595 -7.58 -0.60 -9.01
N GLN A 596 -7.02 -1.55 -8.27
CA GLN A 596 -7.81 -2.55 -7.54
C GLN A 596 -8.64 -1.95 -6.40
N TYR A 597 -8.31 -0.75 -5.96
CA TYR A 597 -9.03 0.00 -4.92
C TYR A 597 -9.76 1.24 -5.47
N ALA A 598 -9.85 1.42 -6.78
CA ALA A 598 -10.45 2.62 -7.39
C ALA A 598 -11.91 2.86 -6.98
N GLU A 599 -12.67 1.81 -6.64
CA GLU A 599 -14.06 1.90 -6.17
C GLU A 599 -14.19 2.35 -4.70
N ASN A 600 -13.08 2.48 -3.97
CA ASN A 600 -13.13 2.82 -2.55
C ASN A 600 -13.09 4.34 -2.35
N PRO A 601 -14.17 4.97 -1.86
CA PRO A 601 -14.23 6.42 -1.70
C PRO A 601 -13.23 6.97 -0.68
N TRP A 602 -12.92 6.24 0.41
CA TRP A 602 -11.93 6.69 1.38
C TRP A 602 -10.54 6.80 0.76
N LEU A 603 -10.18 5.87 -0.13
CA LEU A 603 -8.89 5.89 -0.80
C LEU A 603 -8.84 6.91 -1.95
N GLN A 604 -9.98 7.25 -2.56
CA GLN A 604 -10.07 8.37 -3.50
C GLN A 604 -9.92 9.74 -2.79
N GLU A 605 -10.46 9.85 -1.59
CA GLU A 605 -10.38 11.06 -0.75
C GLU A 605 -9.05 11.17 0.01
N MET A 606 -8.31 10.07 0.15
CA MET A 606 -7.04 10.07 0.86
C MET A 606 -6.03 10.92 0.09
N PRO A 607 -5.42 11.95 0.71
CA PRO A 607 -4.41 12.74 0.04
C PRO A 607 -3.18 11.91 -0.30
N ASN A 608 -2.64 12.11 -1.50
CA ASN A 608 -1.33 11.56 -1.83
C ASN A 608 -0.28 12.08 -0.82
N PRO A 609 0.56 11.22 -0.25
CA PRO A 609 1.49 11.63 0.81
C PRO A 609 2.55 12.65 0.36
N ILE A 610 2.81 12.77 -0.95
CA ILE A 610 3.84 13.68 -1.50
C ILE A 610 3.22 14.96 -2.05
N ASP A 611 2.31 14.85 -3.03
CA ASP A 611 1.74 16.00 -3.74
C ASP A 611 0.40 16.48 -3.15
N ARG A 612 -0.19 15.70 -2.25
CA ARG A 612 -1.43 15.99 -1.52
C ARG A 612 -2.68 16.11 -2.40
N THR A 613 -2.61 15.62 -3.62
CA THR A 613 -3.76 15.57 -4.52
C THR A 613 -4.71 14.44 -4.13
N VAL A 614 -5.99 14.57 -4.49
CA VAL A 614 -7.06 13.61 -4.29
C VAL A 614 -7.87 13.49 -5.59
N TRP A 615 -8.65 12.43 -5.72
CA TRP A 615 -9.58 12.23 -6.84
C TRP A 615 -8.92 12.32 -8.22
N GLY A 616 -7.95 11.46 -8.48
CA GLY A 616 -7.29 11.33 -9.77
C GLY A 616 -5.78 11.22 -9.68
N ASN A 617 -5.15 11.01 -10.82
CA ASN A 617 -3.72 11.12 -11.01
C ASN A 617 -3.38 12.38 -11.80
N HIS A 618 -2.23 12.96 -11.49
CA HIS A 618 -1.79 14.24 -12.02
C HIS A 618 -0.37 14.07 -12.58
N LEU A 619 -0.07 14.79 -13.64
CA LEU A 619 1.28 14.84 -14.19
C LEU A 619 2.15 15.67 -13.24
N THR A 620 3.03 15.01 -12.49
CA THR A 620 3.95 15.71 -11.61
C THR A 620 5.04 16.38 -12.42
N ILE A 621 5.23 17.68 -12.21
CA ILE A 621 6.29 18.47 -12.81
C ILE A 621 7.20 19.06 -11.72
N PRO A 622 8.53 19.09 -11.94
CA PRO A 622 9.43 19.48 -10.88
C PRO A 622 9.42 20.98 -10.61
N ILE A 623 9.59 21.33 -9.34
CA ILE A 623 9.93 22.68 -8.85
C ILE A 623 11.31 22.62 -8.18
N SER A 624 12.15 23.61 -8.43
CA SER A 624 13.47 23.70 -7.81
C SER A 624 13.40 24.29 -6.39
N PHE A 625 14.14 23.67 -5.45
CA PHE A 625 14.31 24.18 -4.08
C PHE A 625 15.56 25.04 -3.89
N ASP A 626 16.54 24.90 -4.75
CA ASP A 626 17.89 25.43 -4.57
C ASP A 626 18.11 26.79 -5.21
N GLY A 627 17.04 27.45 -5.58
CA GLY A 627 17.08 28.76 -6.21
C GLY A 627 17.60 28.71 -7.68
N ASP A 628 17.85 27.53 -8.21
CA ASP A 628 18.13 27.39 -9.65
C ASP A 628 16.83 27.61 -10.44
N ARG A 629 16.61 28.84 -10.85
CA ARG A 629 15.41 29.36 -11.52
C ARG A 629 15.20 28.79 -12.93
N ARG A 630 16.02 27.84 -13.40
CA ARG A 630 16.07 27.36 -14.79
C ARG A 630 15.09 26.26 -15.15
N TYR A 631 13.94 26.21 -14.48
CA TYR A 631 12.80 25.43 -14.97
C TYR A 631 11.99 26.25 -15.98
N GLU A 632 12.64 26.72 -17.03
CA GLU A 632 11.98 27.55 -18.05
C GLU A 632 10.90 26.78 -18.83
N SER A 633 11.04 25.44 -18.95
CA SER A 633 10.13 24.63 -19.77
C SER A 633 8.69 24.56 -19.23
N PHE A 634 8.48 24.73 -17.93
CA PHE A 634 7.15 24.60 -17.30
C PHE A 634 6.79 25.77 -16.38
N LYS A 635 7.51 26.88 -16.48
CA LYS A 635 7.36 28.04 -15.58
C LYS A 635 5.95 28.64 -15.56
N ASP A 636 5.24 28.54 -16.68
CA ASP A 636 3.91 29.14 -16.85
C ASP A 636 2.77 28.18 -16.45
N LEU A 637 3.08 26.91 -16.15
CA LEU A 637 2.09 25.94 -15.72
C LEU A 637 1.83 26.07 -14.20
N LYS A 638 0.55 26.01 -13.82
CA LYS A 638 0.08 26.03 -12.45
C LYS A 638 -0.62 24.72 -12.12
N ASP A 639 -0.77 24.43 -10.82
CA ASP A 639 -1.48 23.25 -10.36
C ASP A 639 -2.91 23.25 -10.90
N GLY A 640 -3.35 22.13 -11.46
CA GLY A 640 -4.63 21.98 -12.12
C GLY A 640 -4.69 22.44 -13.57
N ASP A 641 -3.61 22.98 -14.16
CA ASP A 641 -3.60 23.29 -15.60
C ASP A 641 -3.62 21.99 -16.42
N LEU A 642 -4.43 21.94 -17.45
CA LEU A 642 -4.55 20.83 -18.37
C LEU A 642 -3.52 20.95 -19.50
N VAL A 643 -2.84 19.85 -19.78
CA VAL A 643 -1.88 19.71 -20.87
C VAL A 643 -2.14 18.41 -21.64
N ASP A 644 -1.71 18.36 -22.91
CA ASP A 644 -1.60 17.09 -23.61
C ASP A 644 -0.22 16.49 -23.37
N LEU A 645 -0.22 15.28 -22.83
CA LEU A 645 0.94 14.44 -22.68
C LEU A 645 1.00 13.44 -23.84
N GLU A 646 2.11 13.38 -24.56
CA GLU A 646 2.36 12.38 -25.60
C GLU A 646 3.53 11.47 -25.21
N VAL A 647 3.27 10.17 -25.15
CA VAL A 647 4.25 9.12 -24.81
C VAL A 647 4.05 7.94 -25.75
N ASN A 648 5.12 7.46 -26.36
CA ASN A 648 5.09 6.30 -27.27
C ASN A 648 4.01 6.39 -28.38
N GLY A 649 3.72 7.62 -28.86
CA GLY A 649 2.67 7.89 -29.85
C GLY A 649 1.23 7.87 -29.32
N GLN A 650 1.04 7.67 -28.03
CA GLN A 650 -0.24 7.82 -27.35
C GLN A 650 -0.35 9.22 -26.74
N ARG A 651 -1.50 9.85 -26.92
CA ARG A 651 -1.77 11.20 -26.41
C ARG A 651 -2.93 11.18 -25.43
N MET A 652 -2.77 11.89 -24.29
CA MET A 652 -3.83 12.08 -23.32
C MET A 652 -3.79 13.47 -22.69
N GLU A 653 -4.94 13.99 -22.35
CA GLU A 653 -5.08 15.21 -21.59
C GLU A 653 -5.00 14.87 -20.09
N VAL A 654 -4.15 15.60 -19.34
CA VAL A 654 -3.89 15.34 -17.94
C VAL A 654 -3.64 16.66 -17.20
N PRO A 655 -4.19 16.84 -15.98
CA PRO A 655 -3.87 18.00 -15.14
C PRO A 655 -2.46 17.87 -14.56
N VAL A 656 -1.78 19.01 -14.41
CA VAL A 656 -0.44 19.05 -13.82
C VAL A 656 -0.47 19.36 -12.34
N VAL A 657 0.54 18.89 -11.62
CA VAL A 657 0.83 19.30 -10.23
C VAL A 657 2.34 19.51 -10.08
N ARG A 658 2.71 20.61 -9.45
CA ARG A 658 4.11 20.96 -9.20
C ARG A 658 4.59 20.31 -7.92
N VAL A 659 5.70 19.60 -7.99
CA VAL A 659 6.25 18.86 -6.86
C VAL A 659 7.71 19.22 -6.60
N PHE A 660 8.05 19.28 -5.33
CA PHE A 660 9.43 19.45 -4.88
C PHE A 660 10.19 18.12 -4.89
N GLY A 661 11.50 18.18 -5.05
CA GLY A 661 12.36 17.01 -4.96
C GLY A 661 12.26 16.04 -6.14
N GLN A 662 11.67 16.44 -7.26
CA GLN A 662 11.69 15.70 -8.52
C GLN A 662 12.88 16.13 -9.38
N MET A 663 13.52 15.17 -10.06
CA MET A 663 14.66 15.43 -10.95
C MET A 663 14.25 16.32 -12.10
N GLN A 664 15.09 17.28 -12.43
CA GLN A 664 14.90 18.14 -13.59
C GLN A 664 14.89 17.33 -14.90
N GLY A 665 14.00 17.70 -15.85
CA GLY A 665 13.79 16.96 -17.08
C GLY A 665 13.03 15.65 -16.90
N THR A 666 12.39 15.46 -15.74
CA THR A 666 11.55 14.28 -15.51
C THR A 666 10.14 14.66 -15.09
N LEU A 667 9.19 13.84 -15.49
CA LEU A 667 7.79 13.91 -15.10
C LEU A 667 7.42 12.62 -14.36
N GLY A 668 6.30 12.64 -13.68
CA GLY A 668 5.78 11.44 -13.04
C GLY A 668 4.27 11.32 -13.24
N LEU A 669 3.78 10.09 -13.38
CA LEU A 669 2.34 9.82 -13.47
C LEU A 669 2.01 8.51 -12.75
N ALA A 670 1.12 8.61 -11.78
CA ALA A 670 0.69 7.44 -11.01
C ALA A 670 -0.23 6.54 -11.85
N LEU A 671 -0.06 5.23 -11.71
CA LEU A 671 -0.99 4.20 -12.19
C LEU A 671 -2.24 4.14 -11.30
N GLY A 672 -3.27 3.42 -11.75
CA GLY A 672 -4.42 3.05 -10.91
C GLY A 672 -5.69 3.87 -11.14
N TYR A 673 -5.67 4.87 -11.97
CA TYR A 673 -6.79 5.74 -12.31
C TYR A 673 -7.28 5.54 -13.76
N GLY A 674 -8.28 6.29 -14.18
CA GLY A 674 -8.83 6.21 -15.53
C GLY A 674 -9.61 4.93 -15.81
N ARG A 675 -10.21 4.31 -14.76
CA ARG A 675 -11.05 3.13 -14.87
C ARG A 675 -12.35 3.46 -15.59
N MET A 676 -12.78 2.60 -16.49
CA MET A 676 -14.04 2.73 -17.24
C MET A 676 -15.19 1.94 -16.58
N GLN A 677 -14.83 0.94 -15.77
CA GLN A 677 -15.76 0.08 -15.04
C GLN A 677 -15.26 -0.05 -13.58
N ALA A 678 -15.55 0.93 -12.76
CA ALA A 678 -15.16 0.98 -11.34
C ALA A 678 -16.28 1.61 -10.49
N GLY A 679 -17.53 1.19 -10.75
CA GLY A 679 -18.68 1.66 -10.03
C GLY A 679 -18.89 3.18 -10.12
N LYS A 680 -19.65 3.73 -9.18
CA LYS A 680 -19.97 5.16 -9.16
C LYS A 680 -18.81 6.05 -8.71
N VAL A 681 -17.88 5.47 -7.96
CA VAL A 681 -16.80 6.23 -7.30
C VAL A 681 -15.56 6.31 -8.19
N GLY A 682 -15.20 5.22 -8.84
CA GLY A 682 -13.92 5.13 -9.56
C GLY A 682 -14.02 5.32 -11.08
N THR A 683 -15.22 5.23 -11.67
CA THR A 683 -15.39 5.33 -13.12
C THR A 683 -15.13 6.75 -13.61
N GLY A 684 -14.20 6.90 -14.57
CA GLY A 684 -13.86 8.16 -15.22
C GLY A 684 -13.03 9.11 -14.36
N ILE A 685 -12.50 8.66 -13.22
CA ILE A 685 -11.63 9.46 -12.35
C ILE A 685 -10.18 9.35 -12.82
N GLY A 686 -9.56 10.49 -13.16
CA GLY A 686 -8.19 10.55 -13.65
C GLY A 686 -8.00 9.90 -15.02
N VAL A 687 -6.77 9.54 -15.37
CA VAL A 687 -6.38 8.95 -16.67
C VAL A 687 -5.73 7.59 -16.51
N ASN A 688 -5.96 6.68 -17.48
CA ASN A 688 -5.33 5.36 -17.48
C ASN A 688 -3.89 5.46 -18.01
N ALA A 689 -2.94 5.55 -17.11
CA ALA A 689 -1.52 5.62 -17.46
C ALA A 689 -0.94 4.26 -17.93
N ASN A 690 -1.63 3.13 -17.75
CA ASN A 690 -1.13 1.83 -18.20
C ASN A 690 -0.97 1.76 -19.74
N VAL A 691 -1.80 2.51 -20.49
CA VAL A 691 -1.72 2.56 -21.97
C VAL A 691 -0.46 3.25 -22.49
N LEU A 692 0.25 4.00 -21.62
CA LEU A 692 1.51 4.68 -21.95
C LEU A 692 2.75 3.80 -21.73
N LEU A 693 2.59 2.69 -21.01
CA LEU A 693 3.68 1.76 -20.73
C LEU A 693 4.17 1.08 -22.00
N SER A 694 5.39 0.61 -21.98
CA SER A 694 5.99 -0.18 -23.05
C SER A 694 6.64 -1.44 -22.52
N GLN A 695 7.06 -2.33 -23.42
CA GLN A 695 7.81 -3.52 -23.03
C GLN A 695 9.21 -3.51 -23.67
N ASN A 696 10.19 -3.95 -22.90
CA ASN A 696 11.52 -4.25 -23.37
C ASN A 696 11.88 -5.70 -23.02
N ASN A 697 12.27 -6.49 -24.02
CA ASN A 697 12.57 -7.92 -23.87
C ASN A 697 11.44 -8.72 -23.19
N GLY A 698 10.17 -8.29 -23.40
CA GLY A 698 8.98 -8.91 -22.82
C GLY A 698 8.74 -8.58 -21.35
N LEU A 699 9.38 -7.51 -20.83
CA LEU A 699 9.17 -6.98 -19.49
C LEU A 699 8.68 -5.54 -19.57
N THR A 700 7.72 -5.22 -18.74
CA THR A 700 7.10 -3.88 -18.67
C THR A 700 8.11 -2.85 -18.18
N GLN A 701 8.21 -1.74 -18.92
CA GLN A 701 9.03 -0.59 -18.55
C GLN A 701 8.17 0.48 -17.89
N TYR A 702 8.54 0.87 -16.69
CA TYR A 702 7.84 1.89 -15.89
C TYR A 702 8.44 3.28 -16.08
N PHE A 703 9.01 3.54 -17.26
CA PHE A 703 9.46 4.86 -17.70
C PHE A 703 9.45 4.95 -19.23
N ALA A 704 9.47 6.17 -19.74
CA ALA A 704 9.64 6.44 -21.17
C ALA A 704 10.52 7.68 -21.39
N GLU A 705 11.24 7.67 -22.53
CA GLU A 705 12.08 8.76 -23.00
C GLU A 705 11.46 9.39 -24.25
N GLY A 706 11.81 10.66 -24.52
CA GLY A 706 11.38 11.34 -25.74
C GLY A 706 9.90 11.67 -25.76
N ILE A 707 9.41 12.13 -24.64
CA ILE A 707 8.02 12.55 -24.43
C ILE A 707 7.83 14.02 -24.80
N SER A 708 6.58 14.41 -25.07
CA SER A 708 6.22 15.82 -25.26
C SER A 708 5.04 16.22 -24.39
N VAL A 709 5.06 17.48 -23.98
CA VAL A 709 3.99 18.12 -23.21
C VAL A 709 3.60 19.40 -23.94
N SER A 710 2.31 19.60 -24.18
CA SER A 710 1.81 20.80 -24.82
C SER A 710 1.84 22.01 -23.88
N ASP A 711 1.64 23.20 -24.45
CA ASP A 711 1.25 24.39 -23.69
C ASP A 711 -0.08 24.15 -22.98
N LYS A 712 -0.37 25.02 -22.02
CA LYS A 712 -1.66 25.00 -21.29
C LYS A 712 -2.85 25.05 -22.25
N LYS A 713 -3.77 24.10 -22.10
CA LYS A 713 -5.03 24.01 -22.85
C LYS A 713 -6.23 24.53 -22.10
N GLY A 714 -6.22 24.40 -20.79
CA GLY A 714 -7.33 24.74 -19.93
C GLY A 714 -6.98 24.56 -18.46
N VAL A 715 -7.99 24.50 -17.62
CA VAL A 715 -7.85 24.23 -16.18
C VAL A 715 -8.84 23.13 -15.83
N ASP A 716 -8.38 22.14 -15.10
CA ASP A 716 -9.23 21.12 -14.53
C ASP A 716 -10.06 21.75 -13.39
N LYS A 717 -11.39 21.75 -13.55
CA LYS A 717 -12.32 22.32 -12.58
C LYS A 717 -12.50 21.44 -11.34
N ASP A 718 -12.17 20.17 -11.47
CA ASP A 718 -12.31 19.16 -10.42
C ASP A 718 -10.97 18.89 -9.70
N PHE A 719 -9.91 19.58 -10.11
CA PHE A 719 -8.60 19.50 -9.46
C PHE A 719 -8.72 19.83 -7.97
N ALA A 720 -8.32 18.89 -7.13
CA ALA A 720 -8.36 19.05 -5.69
C ALA A 720 -7.01 18.68 -5.06
N CYS A 721 -6.49 19.60 -4.27
CA CYS A 721 -5.28 19.40 -3.49
C CYS A 721 -5.58 19.82 -2.04
N VAL A 722 -5.15 18.99 -1.10
CA VAL A 722 -5.33 19.30 0.31
C VAL A 722 -4.42 20.46 0.70
N GLN A 723 -4.91 21.22 1.64
CA GLN A 723 -4.38 22.43 2.24
C GLN A 723 -2.86 22.60 2.18
N TYR A 724 -2.42 23.72 1.61
CA TYR A 724 -1.05 24.18 1.75
C TYR A 724 -0.86 24.80 3.14
N HIS A 725 0.14 24.33 3.87
CA HIS A 725 0.58 24.98 5.09
C HIS A 725 1.75 25.91 4.76
N HIS A 726 1.52 27.21 4.93
CA HIS A 726 2.58 28.19 4.86
C HIS A 726 3.18 28.36 6.25
N THR A 727 4.50 28.42 6.33
CA THR A 727 5.17 28.80 7.57
C THR A 727 4.99 30.27 7.82
N ILE A 728 4.56 30.62 9.03
CA ILE A 728 4.48 32.01 9.50
C ILE A 728 5.90 32.51 9.75
N GLY A 729 6.25 33.68 9.20
CA GLY A 729 7.53 34.32 9.43
C GLY A 729 8.73 33.66 8.75
N VAL A 730 8.56 33.23 7.50
CA VAL A 730 9.64 32.70 6.68
C VAL A 730 10.62 33.80 6.30
N THR A 731 11.88 33.62 6.67
CA THR A 731 12.98 34.46 6.16
C THR A 731 13.48 33.83 4.87
N ALA A 732 13.26 34.48 3.75
CA ALA A 732 13.80 34.08 2.46
C ALA A 732 15.19 34.74 2.27
N VAL A 733 16.01 34.09 1.45
CA VAL A 733 17.31 34.64 1.04
C VAL A 733 17.25 34.90 -0.45
N ASP A 734 17.58 36.09 -0.88
CA ASP A 734 17.75 36.41 -2.27
C ASP A 734 18.98 35.65 -2.80
N PRO A 735 18.82 34.79 -3.81
CA PRO A 735 19.93 33.96 -4.29
C PRO A 735 21.01 34.76 -5.04
N GLU A 736 20.71 35.98 -5.51
CA GLU A 736 21.67 36.82 -6.23
C GLU A 736 22.47 37.73 -5.26
N THR A 737 21.80 38.28 -4.26
CA THR A 737 22.42 39.23 -3.30
C THR A 737 22.79 38.57 -1.99
N ASN A 738 22.29 37.35 -1.73
CA ASN A 738 22.42 36.66 -0.44
C ASN A 738 21.83 37.46 0.74
N GLU A 739 20.97 38.44 0.44
CA GLU A 739 20.29 39.23 1.43
C GLU A 739 19.06 38.49 1.97
N LYS A 740 18.84 38.53 3.25
CA LYS A 740 17.66 37.98 3.92
C LYS A 740 16.52 38.98 3.84
N PHE A 741 15.36 38.54 3.38
CA PHE A 741 14.15 39.36 3.39
C PHE A 741 12.99 38.62 4.10
N ASN A 742 12.12 39.39 4.73
CA ASN A 742 10.95 38.84 5.40
C ASN A 742 9.86 38.58 4.36
N ALA A 743 9.38 37.39 4.32
CA ALA A 743 8.29 36.98 3.44
C ALA A 743 6.98 37.72 3.70
N ASP A 744 6.80 38.24 4.92
CA ASP A 744 5.58 38.98 5.32
C ASP A 744 5.55 40.43 4.79
N GLU A 745 6.67 40.96 4.29
CA GLU A 745 6.79 42.35 3.82
C GLU A 745 6.47 42.51 2.33
N ARG A 746 5.60 41.72 1.79
CA ARG A 746 5.48 41.52 0.36
C ARG A 746 4.36 42.14 -0.39
N GLU A 747 4.65 42.81 -1.41
CA GLU A 747 3.90 42.94 -2.67
C GLU A 747 4.14 41.76 -3.62
N LEU A 748 4.04 40.52 -3.16
CA LEU A 748 4.70 39.38 -3.78
C LEU A 748 3.82 38.30 -4.34
N VAL A 749 2.60 38.62 -4.71
CA VAL A 749 1.67 37.59 -5.19
C VAL A 749 2.15 36.98 -6.51
N ASP A 750 2.78 37.72 -7.40
CA ASP A 750 3.15 37.25 -8.73
C ASP A 750 4.52 36.58 -8.78
N ASP A 751 5.43 36.88 -7.84
CA ASP A 751 6.76 36.29 -7.74
C ASP A 751 6.92 35.35 -6.54
N PHE A 752 5.81 34.96 -5.93
CA PHE A 752 5.79 34.12 -4.74
C PHE A 752 6.68 32.88 -4.89
N TRP A 753 6.59 32.18 -5.99
CA TRP A 753 7.35 30.95 -6.20
C TRP A 753 8.84 31.16 -6.48
N LYS A 754 9.25 32.28 -7.06
CA LYS A 754 10.66 32.62 -7.22
C LYS A 754 11.34 32.80 -5.88
N ASN A 755 10.60 33.28 -4.90
CA ASN A 755 11.15 33.66 -3.59
C ASN A 755 10.95 32.56 -2.53
N VAL A 756 9.93 31.71 -2.67
CA VAL A 756 9.62 30.61 -1.76
C VAL A 756 10.56 29.41 -1.96
N THR A 757 11.21 29.27 -3.10
CA THR A 757 12.20 28.19 -3.32
C THR A 757 13.33 28.22 -2.27
N THR A 758 13.66 29.40 -1.77
CA THR A 758 14.63 29.56 -0.67
C THR A 758 13.96 29.65 0.70
N GLY A 759 12.67 30.03 0.73
CA GLY A 759 11.94 30.32 1.96
C GLY A 759 11.53 29.10 2.77
N PHE A 760 11.42 27.92 2.20
CA PHE A 760 11.14 26.70 2.96
C PHE A 760 12.24 26.37 3.96
N GLN A 761 13.48 26.76 3.71
CA GLN A 761 14.55 26.63 4.68
C GLN A 761 14.37 27.55 5.89
N GLY A 762 13.65 28.65 5.70
CA GLY A 762 13.27 29.55 6.80
C GLY A 762 12.27 28.96 7.78
N ALA A 763 11.58 27.84 7.45
CA ALA A 763 10.74 27.09 8.36
C ALA A 763 11.51 26.57 9.59
N LEU A 764 12.82 26.50 9.51
CA LEU A 764 13.73 26.11 10.58
C LEU A 764 14.25 27.30 11.40
N THR A 765 13.62 28.46 11.28
CA THR A 765 13.93 29.65 12.08
C THR A 765 13.62 29.44 13.56
N GLU A 766 13.99 30.40 14.37
CA GLU A 766 13.72 30.42 15.83
C GLU A 766 12.24 30.26 16.18
N ARG A 767 11.32 30.58 15.27
CA ARG A 767 9.87 30.45 15.43
C ARG A 767 9.34 29.07 15.01
N SER A 768 10.18 28.19 14.46
CA SER A 768 9.76 26.85 14.07
C SER A 768 9.26 26.08 15.28
N ILE A 769 8.13 25.38 15.10
CA ILE A 769 7.59 24.42 16.06
C ILE A 769 8.10 23.00 15.79
N ILE A 770 8.71 22.77 14.62
CA ILE A 770 9.32 21.51 14.24
C ILE A 770 10.83 21.65 14.38
N TYR A 771 11.43 20.78 15.16
CA TYR A 771 12.86 20.77 15.40
C TYR A 771 13.49 19.53 14.80
N GLN A 772 14.59 19.73 14.09
CA GLN A 772 15.39 18.64 13.52
C GLN A 772 16.87 18.84 13.87
N THR A 773 17.62 17.75 13.85
CA THR A 773 19.06 17.75 14.07
C THR A 773 19.68 16.52 13.43
N ASN A 774 20.99 16.55 13.22
CA ASN A 774 21.76 15.38 12.85
C ASN A 774 22.01 14.48 14.07
N LEU A 775 22.17 13.18 13.83
CA LEU A 775 22.46 12.22 14.90
C LEU A 775 23.69 12.61 15.74
N LYS A 776 24.73 13.20 15.10
CA LYS A 776 25.94 13.68 15.74
C LYS A 776 25.67 14.80 16.77
N ASP A 777 24.75 15.71 16.45
CA ASP A 777 24.44 16.90 17.22
C ASP A 777 23.25 16.70 18.18
N LEU A 778 22.72 15.47 18.23
CA LEU A 778 21.53 15.12 19.02
C LEU A 778 21.65 15.45 20.51
N PRO A 779 22.79 15.17 21.22
CA PRO A 779 22.90 15.49 22.63
C PRO A 779 22.83 17.01 22.92
N GLU A 780 23.48 17.83 22.10
CA GLU A 780 23.47 19.30 22.21
C GLU A 780 22.07 19.85 21.94
N LYS A 781 21.41 19.37 20.86
CA LYS A 781 20.06 19.81 20.52
C LYS A 781 19.03 19.40 21.56
N ALA A 782 19.16 18.20 22.13
CA ALA A 782 18.28 17.74 23.20
C ALA A 782 18.41 18.61 24.46
N ALA A 783 19.64 18.98 24.85
CA ALA A 783 19.89 19.91 25.97
C ALA A 783 19.24 21.28 25.68
N TRP A 784 19.49 21.84 24.50
CA TRP A 784 18.88 23.11 24.07
C TRP A 784 17.35 23.08 24.10
N LEU A 785 16.71 21.97 23.62
CA LEU A 785 15.27 21.82 23.68
C LEU A 785 14.73 21.78 25.12
N LYS A 786 15.47 21.14 26.04
CA LYS A 786 15.10 21.09 27.44
C LYS A 786 15.08 22.50 28.06
N ASP A 787 16.13 23.31 27.79
CA ASP A 787 16.20 24.67 28.25
C ASP A 787 15.08 25.56 27.66
N LYS A 788 14.81 25.40 26.37
CA LYS A 788 13.72 26.11 25.70
C LYS A 788 12.35 25.77 26.29
N ARG A 789 12.10 24.52 26.63
CA ARG A 789 10.85 24.09 27.29
C ARG A 789 10.74 24.68 28.70
N HIS A 790 11.82 24.68 29.45
CA HIS A 790 11.85 25.26 30.79
C HIS A 790 11.53 26.76 30.74
N HIS A 791 12.12 27.49 29.79
CA HIS A 791 11.82 28.91 29.59
C HIS A 791 10.37 29.17 29.18
N ALA A 792 9.79 28.31 28.33
CA ALA A 792 8.39 28.40 27.96
C ALA A 792 7.44 28.14 29.13
N GLN A 793 7.79 27.22 30.04
CA GLN A 793 7.05 26.99 31.29
C GLN A 793 7.10 28.20 32.23
N GLU A 794 8.25 28.83 32.39
CA GLU A 794 8.39 30.07 33.19
C GLU A 794 7.54 31.21 32.62
N LEU A 795 7.39 31.30 31.29
CA LEU A 795 6.54 32.30 30.65
C LEU A 795 5.06 32.00 30.89
N ASN A 796 4.65 30.73 30.95
CA ASN A 796 3.27 30.33 31.23
C ASN A 796 2.87 30.64 32.67
N GLU A 797 3.81 30.67 33.63
CA GLU A 797 3.57 31.07 35.03
C GLU A 797 3.20 32.55 35.12
N ARG A 798 3.50 33.36 34.11
CA ARG A 798 3.17 34.79 34.01
C ARG A 798 1.83 35.09 33.38
N GLN A 799 0.81 34.28 33.63
CA GLN A 799 -0.51 34.39 33.00
C GLN A 799 -1.14 35.74 33.27
N ILE A 800 -1.61 36.38 32.19
CA ILE A 800 -2.35 37.67 32.27
C ILE A 800 -3.85 37.40 32.51
N TYR A 801 -4.35 36.20 32.20
CA TYR A 801 -5.74 35.79 32.30
C TYR A 801 -5.88 34.64 33.29
N ASN A 802 -6.50 34.93 34.44
CA ASN A 802 -6.92 33.92 35.38
C ASN A 802 -8.26 33.32 34.99
N GLY A 803 -8.42 32.04 35.07
CA GLY A 803 -9.72 31.46 35.24
C GLY A 803 -10.16 30.36 34.31
N TYR A 804 -9.28 29.79 33.52
CA TYR A 804 -9.62 28.63 32.69
C TYR A 804 -8.97 27.31 33.16
N ASP A 805 -8.01 27.37 34.11
CA ASP A 805 -7.28 26.20 34.59
C ASP A 805 -8.21 25.17 35.23
N GLU A 806 -9.17 25.63 36.07
CA GLU A 806 -10.15 24.74 36.70
C GLU A 806 -11.06 24.03 35.67
N LEU A 807 -11.29 24.63 34.50
CA LEU A 807 -12.08 24.00 33.41
C LEU A 807 -11.28 22.91 32.71
N TYR A 808 -9.97 23.02 32.67
CA TYR A 808 -9.09 22.06 32.01
C TYR A 808 -8.56 20.98 32.96
N GLU A 809 -8.77 21.13 34.28
CA GLU A 809 -8.43 20.11 35.29
C GLU A 809 -9.44 18.96 35.35
N MET A 810 -10.66 19.16 34.83
CA MET A 810 -11.72 18.17 34.81
C MET A 810 -11.66 17.31 33.55
N GLY A 811 -11.64 16.01 33.72
CA GLY A 811 -11.71 15.05 32.62
C GLY A 811 -10.36 14.56 32.12
N HIS A 812 -10.35 13.94 30.95
CA HIS A 812 -9.14 13.41 30.31
C HIS A 812 -8.45 14.49 29.49
N HIS A 813 -7.13 14.64 29.69
CA HIS A 813 -6.28 15.45 28.86
C HIS A 813 -5.67 14.59 27.78
N TRP A 814 -6.15 14.76 26.54
CA TRP A 814 -5.67 14.00 25.39
C TRP A 814 -4.35 14.59 24.89
N GLY A 815 -3.32 13.76 24.82
CA GLY A 815 -2.06 14.07 24.19
C GLY A 815 -1.76 13.09 23.08
N MET A 816 -1.21 13.59 21.98
CA MET A 816 -0.74 12.75 20.88
C MET A 816 0.78 12.78 20.84
N HIS A 817 1.40 11.63 20.94
CA HIS A 817 2.82 11.46 20.66
C HIS A 817 3.01 10.84 19.30
N ILE A 818 3.73 11.53 18.41
CA ILE A 818 4.07 11.04 17.09
C ILE A 818 5.58 10.84 17.05
N ASP A 819 6.03 9.58 16.95
CA ASP A 819 7.44 9.25 16.75
C ASP A 819 7.78 9.38 15.26
N LEU A 820 8.38 10.48 14.88
CA LEU A 820 8.78 10.77 13.50
C LEU A 820 9.86 9.82 12.96
N ASN A 821 10.63 9.14 13.83
CA ASN A 821 11.59 8.13 13.39
C ASN A 821 10.92 6.81 13.02
N ALA A 822 9.78 6.52 13.64
CA ALA A 822 8.97 5.34 13.33
C ALA A 822 7.87 5.62 12.28
N CYS A 823 7.57 6.89 12.04
CA CYS A 823 6.58 7.30 11.04
C CYS A 823 7.16 7.13 9.63
N THR A 824 6.42 6.51 8.74
CA THR A 824 6.81 6.29 7.34
C THR A 824 6.06 7.16 6.34
N GLY A 825 5.21 8.05 6.84
CA GLY A 825 4.45 9.02 6.05
C GLY A 825 2.96 8.85 6.13
#